data_b141fcf65479c23681adc30709be9331
#
_entry.id   b141fcf65479c23681adc30709be9331
#
_cell.length_a   1.000
_cell.length_b   1.000
_cell.length_c   1.000
_cell.angle_alpha   90.00
_cell.angle_beta   90.00
_cell.angle_gamma   90.00
#
_symmetry.space_group_name_H-M   'P 1'
#
loop_
_entity.id
_entity.type
_entity.pdbx_description
1 polymer ?
#
loop_
_entity_poly.entity_id
_entity_poly.type
_entity_poly.pdbx_seq_one_letter_code
_entity_poly.pdbx_strand_id
1 'polypeptide(L)'
;MSEENMNNTAVEHEYGADQIQILEGLEAVRKRPGMYIGTTSSRGLHHLVYEIVDNAVDEALAGFCDTIDVTINEDNSITVIDNGRGIPVGINHKAGIPAVEVVFTILHAGGKFGGGGYKVSGGLHGVGASVVNALSNWLEVEICQGGKVYKQRYERGHVCYALKEIGTCPMEKTGTKVTFLPDDTIFTETTVYDFDVLKRRLREMAFLTKGLRIILRDNRTEEEASLEAMSAEHENEQISELLQRAQEDAKDTSASSDDPVSDTAAKESVKDDSEAFADAFAISEESTKARTGGKIGKIHTITLENGKKQKVVEFYYEGGIKEFVAYLNKSKEPLYENILYFEGEKNNVYVEVSFQHNDSYNESVFSFVNNINTPEGGTHLQGFRNAITKTFNDYARSVKLLKDSEPNLSGEDIREGLTAIVSVKIEDPQFEGQTKQKLGNSEARGAVDNIVSEQLTYFLEQNPQIAKTICEKSILAQRAREAARKARDLTRRKTALDTMALPGKLADCSDKDPKNCEIYIVEGDSAGGSAKTARSRATQAILPLRGKILNVEKARLDKIYANAEIKAMITAFGTGIHEDFDITKLRYNKIILMTDADVDGAHISTLLLTFIYRFMPELIKQGHVFLAKPPLYKLEKNKKVWYAYSDEELDSILSEVGRDQNNKIQRYKGLGEMDAEQLWETTMDPERRILLRVNYDEETESELDVTFTTLMGDKVEPRREFIEENAQFVKNLDI
;
A
#
# COMPACT_ATOMS: atom_id res chain seq x y z
N MET A 1 -31.66 5.62 -44.74
CA MET A 1 -32.06 4.21 -44.60
C MET A 1 -30.84 3.36 -44.89
N SER A 2 -30.20 2.91 -43.88
CA SER A 2 -29.48 1.63 -43.77
C SER A 2 -29.09 1.51 -42.29
N GLU A 3 -29.84 0.66 -41.59
CA GLU A 3 -29.55 0.19 -40.24
C GLU A 3 -28.34 -0.73 -40.35
N GLU A 4 -27.17 -0.31 -39.79
CA GLU A 4 -26.05 -1.21 -39.55
C GLU A 4 -26.27 -1.93 -38.24
N ASN A 5 -26.40 -3.25 -38.36
CA ASN A 5 -26.53 -4.22 -37.31
C ASN A 5 -25.37 -4.12 -36.29
N MET A 6 -25.70 -3.78 -35.06
CA MET A 6 -24.89 -4.21 -33.92
C MET A 6 -24.99 -5.74 -33.81
N ASN A 7 -23.96 -6.44 -34.25
CA ASN A 7 -23.79 -7.88 -33.97
C ASN A 7 -23.57 -8.05 -32.45
N ASN A 8 -24.68 -8.27 -31.77
CA ASN A 8 -24.66 -8.84 -30.42
C ASN A 8 -24.33 -10.33 -30.61
N THR A 9 -23.06 -10.71 -30.41
CA THR A 9 -22.67 -12.11 -30.31
C THR A 9 -23.27 -12.68 -29.02
N ALA A 10 -24.54 -13.05 -29.09
CA ALA A 10 -25.12 -13.89 -28.04
C ALA A 10 -24.37 -15.20 -28.06
N VAL A 11 -23.79 -15.55 -26.90
CA VAL A 11 -23.16 -16.86 -26.69
C VAL A 11 -24.26 -17.91 -26.84
N GLU A 12 -24.28 -18.61 -27.96
CA GLU A 12 -25.19 -19.75 -28.21
C GLU A 12 -24.71 -20.99 -27.42
N HIS A 13 -24.69 -20.91 -26.10
CA HIS A 13 -24.64 -22.09 -25.25
C HIS A 13 -25.93 -22.09 -24.41
N GLU A 14 -26.72 -23.18 -24.52
CA GLU A 14 -27.81 -23.42 -23.60
C GLU A 14 -27.32 -23.35 -22.17
N TYR A 15 -27.77 -22.36 -21.41
CA TYR A 15 -27.47 -22.25 -19.98
C TYR A 15 -28.29 -23.30 -19.23
N GLY A 16 -27.72 -24.52 -19.13
CA GLY A 16 -28.32 -25.67 -18.45
C GLY A 16 -27.79 -25.89 -17.04
N ALA A 17 -28.46 -26.71 -16.25
CA ALA A 17 -28.08 -27.03 -14.87
C ALA A 17 -26.65 -27.62 -14.77
N ASP A 18 -26.21 -28.37 -15.78
CA ASP A 18 -24.89 -29.00 -15.84
C ASP A 18 -23.72 -27.99 -16.04
N GLN A 19 -24.02 -26.74 -16.39
CA GLN A 19 -23.02 -25.68 -16.51
C GLN A 19 -22.75 -24.97 -15.19
N ILE A 20 -23.55 -25.25 -14.15
CA ILE A 20 -23.29 -24.74 -12.79
C ILE A 20 -22.20 -25.58 -12.17
N GLN A 21 -20.95 -25.05 -12.17
CA GLN A 21 -19.82 -25.72 -11.55
C GLN A 21 -19.82 -25.47 -10.03
N ILE A 22 -19.75 -26.54 -9.26
CA ILE A 22 -19.52 -26.45 -7.81
C ILE A 22 -18.02 -26.60 -7.58
N LEU A 23 -17.41 -25.55 -7.01
CA LEU A 23 -16.00 -25.58 -6.62
C LEU A 23 -15.92 -25.95 -5.14
N GLU A 24 -15.21 -27.00 -4.81
CA GLU A 24 -15.05 -27.48 -3.44
C GLU A 24 -13.64 -27.17 -2.91
N GLY A 25 -13.54 -26.88 -1.60
CA GLY A 25 -12.28 -26.73 -0.90
C GLY A 25 -11.34 -25.69 -1.49
N LEU A 26 -10.04 -25.99 -1.52
CA LEU A 26 -8.97 -25.06 -1.93
C LEU A 26 -8.92 -24.82 -3.46
N GLU A 27 -9.58 -25.64 -4.26
CA GLU A 27 -9.70 -25.42 -5.70
C GLU A 27 -10.46 -24.12 -6.01
N ALA A 28 -11.47 -23.77 -5.19
CA ALA A 28 -12.20 -22.51 -5.29
C ALA A 28 -11.27 -21.31 -5.11
N VAL A 29 -10.32 -21.40 -4.18
CA VAL A 29 -9.32 -20.34 -3.93
C VAL A 29 -8.42 -20.14 -5.14
N ARG A 30 -7.90 -21.24 -5.71
CA ARG A 30 -7.02 -21.19 -6.88
C ARG A 30 -7.70 -20.65 -8.12
N LYS A 31 -8.99 -20.98 -8.33
CA LYS A 31 -9.77 -20.45 -9.48
C LYS A 31 -10.21 -18.99 -9.33
N ARG A 32 -10.37 -18.49 -8.11
CA ARG A 32 -10.83 -17.14 -7.80
C ARG A 32 -10.03 -16.50 -6.66
N PRO A 33 -8.69 -16.37 -6.79
CA PRO A 33 -7.83 -15.87 -5.72
C PRO A 33 -8.22 -14.45 -5.27
N GLY A 34 -8.66 -13.58 -6.17
CA GLY A 34 -9.09 -12.22 -5.87
C GLY A 34 -10.23 -12.13 -4.86
N MET A 35 -11.06 -13.18 -4.68
CA MET A 35 -12.09 -13.21 -3.63
C MET A 35 -11.50 -13.30 -2.22
N TYR A 36 -10.28 -13.81 -2.06
CA TYR A 36 -9.65 -14.08 -0.77
C TYR A 36 -8.52 -13.11 -0.45
N ILE A 37 -7.71 -12.70 -1.44
CA ILE A 37 -6.56 -11.81 -1.30
C ILE A 37 -6.72 -10.47 -2.04
N GLY A 38 -7.90 -10.20 -2.58
CA GLY A 38 -8.24 -8.95 -3.27
C GLY A 38 -7.69 -8.85 -4.71
N THR A 39 -6.44 -9.23 -4.95
CA THR A 39 -5.77 -9.16 -6.25
C THR A 39 -4.66 -10.20 -6.34
N THR A 40 -4.21 -10.53 -7.54
CA THR A 40 -3.02 -11.38 -7.80
C THR A 40 -1.78 -10.57 -8.19
N SER A 41 -1.83 -9.25 -8.08
CA SER A 41 -0.68 -8.36 -8.26
C SER A 41 0.28 -8.42 -7.06
N SER A 42 1.35 -7.61 -7.08
CA SER A 42 2.30 -7.48 -5.96
C SER A 42 1.62 -7.28 -4.60
N ARG A 43 0.49 -6.55 -4.53
CA ARG A 43 -0.28 -6.37 -3.28
C ARG A 43 -0.81 -7.70 -2.73
N GLY A 44 -1.43 -8.52 -3.57
CA GLY A 44 -1.94 -9.84 -3.18
C GLY A 44 -0.83 -10.81 -2.80
N LEU A 45 0.35 -10.70 -3.46
CA LEU A 45 1.54 -11.46 -3.11
C LEU A 45 1.99 -11.17 -1.66
N HIS A 46 2.14 -9.90 -1.30
CA HIS A 46 2.52 -9.50 0.06
C HIS A 46 1.45 -9.87 1.10
N HIS A 47 0.17 -9.89 0.71
CA HIS A 47 -0.92 -10.30 1.60
C HIS A 47 -0.78 -11.73 2.11
N LEU A 48 -0.15 -12.65 1.36
CA LEU A 48 0.16 -14.00 1.84
C LEU A 48 1.04 -13.97 3.10
N VAL A 49 2.02 -13.07 3.15
CA VAL A 49 2.90 -12.90 4.33
C VAL A 49 2.09 -12.38 5.51
N TYR A 50 1.22 -11.40 5.26
CA TYR A 50 0.39 -10.80 6.31
C TYR A 50 -0.54 -11.83 6.96
N GLU A 51 -1.15 -12.73 6.19
CA GLU A 51 -2.04 -13.76 6.73
C GLU A 51 -1.31 -14.73 7.68
N ILE A 52 -0.05 -15.06 7.41
CA ILE A 52 0.75 -15.91 8.32
C ILE A 52 1.22 -15.13 9.53
N VAL A 53 1.68 -13.88 9.35
CA VAL A 53 2.12 -13.02 10.47
C VAL A 53 0.95 -12.68 11.40
N ASP A 54 -0.25 -12.40 10.86
CA ASP A 54 -1.45 -12.13 11.66
C ASP A 54 -1.81 -13.30 12.58
N ASN A 55 -1.56 -14.54 12.16
CA ASN A 55 -1.75 -15.71 13.03
C ASN A 55 -0.77 -15.68 14.23
N ALA A 56 0.48 -15.27 14.02
CA ALA A 56 1.46 -15.12 15.08
C ALA A 56 1.15 -13.91 15.99
N VAL A 57 0.64 -12.81 15.41
CA VAL A 57 0.16 -11.64 16.17
C VAL A 57 -1.06 -12.01 17.03
N ASP A 58 -1.96 -12.87 16.55
CA ASP A 58 -3.08 -13.38 17.36
C ASP A 58 -2.60 -14.19 18.57
N GLU A 59 -1.50 -14.97 18.45
CA GLU A 59 -0.84 -15.60 19.61
C GLU A 59 -0.27 -14.56 20.58
N ALA A 60 0.26 -13.45 20.07
CA ALA A 60 0.76 -12.35 20.90
C ALA A 60 -0.39 -11.62 21.61
N LEU A 61 -1.51 -11.36 20.95
CA LEU A 61 -2.72 -10.78 21.55
C LEU A 61 -3.33 -11.70 22.62
N ALA A 62 -3.16 -13.02 22.46
CA ALA A 62 -3.55 -14.01 23.47
C ALA A 62 -2.53 -14.13 24.63
N GLY A 63 -1.38 -13.45 24.55
CA GLY A 63 -0.34 -13.42 25.60
C GLY A 63 0.65 -14.58 25.56
N PHE A 64 0.74 -15.32 24.45
CA PHE A 64 1.58 -16.51 24.33
C PHE A 64 2.79 -16.34 23.39
N CYS A 65 2.86 -15.23 22.65
CA CYS A 65 3.97 -14.93 21.74
C CYS A 65 4.53 -13.54 22.05
N ASP A 66 5.85 -13.40 22.08
CA ASP A 66 6.53 -12.13 22.26
C ASP A 66 7.53 -11.81 21.13
N THR A 67 7.78 -12.78 20.24
CA THR A 67 8.75 -12.61 19.16
C THR A 67 8.30 -13.31 17.87
N ILE A 68 8.34 -12.57 16.77
CA ILE A 68 8.07 -13.06 15.41
C ILE A 68 9.31 -12.75 14.54
N ASP A 69 9.79 -13.74 13.80
CA ASP A 69 10.89 -13.58 12.84
C ASP A 69 10.37 -13.88 11.43
N VAL A 70 10.53 -12.93 10.52
CA VAL A 70 10.10 -13.02 9.12
C VAL A 70 11.33 -12.95 8.24
N THR A 71 11.55 -13.95 7.41
CA THR A 71 12.73 -14.02 6.54
C THR A 71 12.30 -14.18 5.08
N ILE A 72 12.83 -13.31 4.21
CA ILE A 72 12.84 -13.51 2.76
C ILE A 72 14.06 -14.36 2.46
N ASN A 73 13.86 -15.57 1.98
CA ASN A 73 14.93 -16.51 1.67
C ASN A 73 15.58 -16.22 0.31
N GLU A 74 16.72 -16.83 0.03
CA GLU A 74 17.46 -16.67 -1.23
C GLU A 74 16.65 -17.10 -2.47
N ASP A 75 15.80 -18.12 -2.32
CA ASP A 75 14.88 -18.62 -3.35
C ASP A 75 13.57 -17.82 -3.42
N ASN A 76 13.51 -16.66 -2.77
CA ASN A 76 12.32 -15.80 -2.66
C ASN A 76 11.12 -16.48 -1.96
N SER A 77 11.31 -17.61 -1.25
CA SER A 77 10.32 -18.11 -0.31
C SER A 77 10.30 -17.26 0.96
N ILE A 78 9.20 -17.30 1.70
CA ILE A 78 9.04 -16.62 2.98
C ILE A 78 9.04 -17.62 4.11
N THR A 79 9.81 -17.34 5.16
CA THR A 79 9.76 -18.07 6.42
C THR A 79 9.22 -17.14 7.52
N VAL A 80 8.21 -17.57 8.26
CA VAL A 80 7.69 -16.89 9.44
C VAL A 80 7.81 -17.83 10.63
N ILE A 81 8.46 -17.37 11.69
CA ILE A 81 8.65 -18.13 12.94
C ILE A 81 8.04 -17.33 14.10
N ASP A 82 7.19 -17.96 14.89
CA ASP A 82 6.69 -17.44 16.15
C ASP A 82 7.13 -18.33 17.33
N ASN A 83 7.16 -17.75 18.51
CA ASN A 83 7.39 -18.47 19.75
C ASN A 83 6.09 -18.66 20.59
N GLY A 84 4.94 -18.74 19.90
CA GLY A 84 3.64 -18.98 20.49
C GLY A 84 3.45 -20.42 20.99
N ARG A 85 2.19 -20.82 21.22
CA ARG A 85 1.86 -22.18 21.71
C ARG A 85 2.13 -23.29 20.71
N GLY A 86 2.29 -22.96 19.45
CA GLY A 86 2.32 -23.92 18.32
C GLY A 86 0.92 -24.41 17.92
N ILE A 87 0.71 -24.65 16.62
CA ILE A 87 -0.54 -25.21 16.11
C ILE A 87 -0.72 -26.63 16.70
N PRO A 88 -1.92 -27.00 17.22
CA PRO A 88 -2.16 -28.33 17.77
C PRO A 88 -1.88 -29.45 16.76
N VAL A 89 -1.11 -30.45 17.19
CA VAL A 89 -0.72 -31.61 16.36
C VAL A 89 -1.64 -32.82 16.51
N GLY A 90 -2.53 -32.81 17.53
CA GLY A 90 -3.49 -33.88 17.81
C GLY A 90 -4.55 -34.02 16.72
N ILE A 91 -5.21 -35.19 16.71
CA ILE A 91 -6.28 -35.49 15.76
C ILE A 91 -7.53 -34.67 16.09
N ASN A 92 -8.04 -33.93 15.11
CA ASN A 92 -9.35 -33.27 15.22
C ASN A 92 -10.45 -34.34 15.07
N HIS A 93 -11.24 -34.54 16.12
CA HIS A 93 -12.25 -35.62 16.16
C HIS A 93 -13.36 -35.47 15.11
N LYS A 94 -13.65 -34.23 14.63
CA LYS A 94 -14.68 -33.99 13.62
C LYS A 94 -14.16 -34.30 12.20
N ALA A 95 -12.90 -33.91 11.92
CA ALA A 95 -12.30 -34.09 10.62
C ALA A 95 -11.57 -35.46 10.47
N GLY A 96 -11.18 -36.08 11.56
CA GLY A 96 -10.44 -37.36 11.56
C GLY A 96 -8.97 -37.25 11.14
N ILE A 97 -8.45 -36.03 10.97
CA ILE A 97 -7.08 -35.70 10.55
C ILE A 97 -6.40 -34.80 11.60
N PRO A 98 -5.07 -34.64 11.57
CA PRO A 98 -4.37 -33.73 12.47
C PRO A 98 -4.91 -32.29 12.41
N ALA A 99 -4.96 -31.59 13.54
CA ALA A 99 -5.51 -30.23 13.58
C ALA A 99 -4.71 -29.25 12.70
N VAL A 100 -3.40 -29.42 12.60
CA VAL A 100 -2.56 -28.65 11.65
C VAL A 100 -3.00 -28.84 10.20
N GLU A 101 -3.33 -30.07 9.81
CA GLU A 101 -3.81 -30.36 8.45
C GLU A 101 -5.19 -29.72 8.21
N VAL A 102 -6.07 -29.70 9.22
CA VAL A 102 -7.36 -28.97 9.15
C VAL A 102 -7.14 -27.48 8.89
N VAL A 103 -6.19 -26.84 9.58
CA VAL A 103 -5.90 -25.41 9.46
C VAL A 103 -5.42 -25.05 8.05
N PHE A 104 -4.60 -25.90 7.43
CA PHE A 104 -4.01 -25.60 6.12
C PHE A 104 -4.83 -26.11 4.92
N THR A 105 -5.79 -27.04 5.11
CA THR A 105 -6.52 -27.66 3.98
C THR A 105 -8.03 -27.42 3.97
N ILE A 106 -8.62 -27.00 5.08
CA ILE A 106 -10.07 -26.81 5.19
C ILE A 106 -10.40 -25.32 5.37
N LEU A 107 -11.20 -24.78 4.44
CA LEU A 107 -11.71 -23.42 4.56
C LEU A 107 -12.70 -23.31 5.73
N HIS A 108 -12.74 -22.14 6.36
CA HIS A 108 -13.62 -21.85 7.50
C HIS A 108 -13.39 -22.80 8.68
N ALA A 109 -12.14 -23.22 8.89
CA ALA A 109 -11.71 -24.01 10.02
C ALA A 109 -10.66 -23.28 10.84
N GLY A 110 -10.75 -23.33 12.17
CA GLY A 110 -9.77 -22.68 13.05
C GLY A 110 -10.22 -22.66 14.51
N GLY A 111 -9.26 -22.41 15.42
CA GLY A 111 -9.49 -22.31 16.86
C GLY A 111 -10.12 -20.97 17.32
N LYS A 112 -10.41 -20.06 16.40
CA LYS A 112 -10.87 -18.68 16.65
C LYS A 112 -12.41 -18.55 16.60
N PHE A 113 -13.16 -19.61 16.29
CA PHE A 113 -14.62 -19.63 16.24
C PHE A 113 -15.25 -20.00 17.61
N GLY A 114 -15.15 -19.13 18.62
CA GLY A 114 -15.87 -19.28 19.88
C GLY A 114 -15.39 -20.40 20.81
N GLY A 115 -14.19 -20.92 20.64
CA GLY A 115 -13.66 -22.06 21.39
C GLY A 115 -12.86 -21.74 22.66
N GLY A 116 -12.83 -20.48 23.13
CA GLY A 116 -12.10 -20.09 24.35
C GLY A 116 -10.58 -20.01 24.23
N GLY A 117 -10.00 -20.28 23.06
CA GLY A 117 -8.56 -20.19 22.82
C GLY A 117 -8.05 -18.77 22.57
N TYR A 118 -8.91 -17.90 22.05
CA TYR A 118 -8.63 -16.50 21.76
C TYR A 118 -9.82 -15.64 22.17
N LYS A 119 -9.58 -14.64 23.00
CA LYS A 119 -10.60 -13.67 23.40
C LYS A 119 -10.76 -12.58 22.34
N VAL A 120 -9.68 -12.24 21.67
CA VAL A 120 -9.61 -11.27 20.58
C VAL A 120 -8.70 -11.84 19.49
N SER A 121 -9.09 -11.74 18.23
CA SER A 121 -8.25 -12.13 17.10
C SER A 121 -8.53 -11.29 15.88
N GLY A 122 -7.52 -11.11 15.02
CA GLY A 122 -7.65 -10.52 13.69
C GLY A 122 -8.14 -11.53 12.64
N GLY A 123 -7.78 -12.79 12.81
CA GLY A 123 -8.17 -13.89 11.93
C GLY A 123 -9.58 -14.40 12.18
N LEU A 124 -10.59 -13.78 11.57
CA LEU A 124 -12.02 -14.05 11.83
C LEU A 124 -12.62 -15.14 10.95
N HIS A 125 -12.13 -15.30 9.72
CA HIS A 125 -12.79 -16.11 8.71
C HIS A 125 -12.28 -17.57 8.68
N GLY A 126 -11.16 -17.86 9.36
CA GLY A 126 -10.54 -19.19 9.37
C GLY A 126 -10.11 -19.67 8.00
N VAL A 127 -9.63 -18.75 7.15
CA VAL A 127 -9.23 -19.06 5.77
C VAL A 127 -7.77 -18.69 5.47
N GLY A 128 -7.14 -17.77 6.21
CA GLY A 128 -5.83 -17.21 5.86
C GLY A 128 -4.76 -18.27 5.59
N ALA A 129 -4.50 -19.18 6.54
CA ALA A 129 -3.49 -20.22 6.37
C ALA A 129 -3.79 -21.17 5.20
N SER A 130 -5.05 -21.55 5.02
CA SER A 130 -5.46 -22.42 3.91
C SER A 130 -5.43 -21.72 2.56
N VAL A 131 -5.67 -20.40 2.52
CA VAL A 131 -5.51 -19.57 1.31
C VAL A 131 -4.03 -19.46 0.92
N VAL A 132 -3.12 -19.20 1.89
CA VAL A 132 -1.68 -19.17 1.61
C VAL A 132 -1.21 -20.52 1.06
N ASN A 133 -1.65 -21.64 1.66
CA ASN A 133 -1.34 -22.98 1.17
C ASN A 133 -1.85 -23.20 -0.28
N ALA A 134 -3.10 -22.82 -0.56
CA ALA A 134 -3.69 -22.98 -1.88
C ALA A 134 -2.97 -22.15 -2.97
N LEU A 135 -2.44 -20.98 -2.63
CA LEU A 135 -1.79 -20.04 -3.56
C LEU A 135 -0.27 -20.15 -3.58
N SER A 136 0.29 -21.14 -2.87
CA SER A 136 1.72 -21.45 -2.87
C SER A 136 2.02 -22.65 -3.76
N ASN A 137 3.18 -22.62 -4.42
CA ASN A 137 3.74 -23.77 -5.12
C ASN A 137 3.97 -24.91 -4.10
N TRP A 138 4.62 -24.55 -2.99
CA TRP A 138 4.74 -25.44 -1.83
C TRP A 138 4.68 -24.64 -0.53
N LEU A 139 4.24 -25.31 0.54
CA LEU A 139 4.23 -24.81 1.90
C LEU A 139 4.70 -25.90 2.86
N GLU A 140 5.57 -25.56 3.79
CA GLU A 140 6.02 -26.41 4.88
C GLU A 140 5.66 -25.78 6.22
N VAL A 141 5.15 -26.59 7.12
CA VAL A 141 4.91 -26.20 8.52
C VAL A 141 5.74 -27.07 9.45
N GLU A 142 6.46 -26.45 10.36
CA GLU A 142 7.18 -27.09 11.45
C GLU A 142 6.61 -26.58 12.77
N ILE A 143 6.33 -27.49 13.72
CA ILE A 143 5.70 -27.17 15.00
C ILE A 143 6.53 -27.76 16.12
N CYS A 144 6.98 -26.88 17.04
CA CYS A 144 7.63 -27.28 18.27
C CYS A 144 6.59 -27.32 19.38
N GLN A 145 6.25 -28.51 19.91
CA GLN A 145 5.25 -28.67 20.96
C GLN A 145 5.50 -29.96 21.74
N GLY A 146 5.45 -29.88 23.09
CA GLY A 146 5.58 -31.05 23.97
C GLY A 146 6.94 -31.76 23.87
N GLY A 147 8.03 -31.03 23.65
CA GLY A 147 9.37 -31.55 23.53
C GLY A 147 9.71 -32.20 22.18
N LYS A 148 8.82 -32.10 21.19
CA LYS A 148 8.95 -32.71 19.87
C LYS A 148 8.78 -31.67 18.78
N VAL A 149 9.44 -31.92 17.62
CA VAL A 149 9.27 -31.14 16.41
C VAL A 149 8.53 -31.96 15.38
N TYR A 150 7.43 -31.42 14.89
CA TYR A 150 6.60 -32.03 13.86
C TYR A 150 6.72 -31.27 12.56
N LYS A 151 6.64 -31.95 11.41
CA LYS A 151 6.70 -31.35 10.08
C LYS A 151 5.65 -31.94 9.15
N GLN A 152 5.05 -31.08 8.33
CA GLN A 152 4.17 -31.46 7.22
C GLN A 152 4.42 -30.51 6.04
N ARG A 153 4.33 -31.05 4.81
CA ARG A 153 4.49 -30.33 3.56
C ARG A 153 3.25 -30.45 2.72
N TYR A 154 2.97 -29.37 2.01
CA TYR A 154 1.87 -29.23 1.08
C TYR A 154 2.38 -28.71 -0.26
N GLU A 155 1.73 -29.07 -1.36
CA GLU A 155 1.98 -28.56 -2.70
C GLU A 155 0.65 -28.14 -3.32
N ARG A 156 0.53 -26.86 -3.68
CA ARG A 156 -0.68 -26.27 -4.26
C ARG A 156 -1.96 -26.61 -3.48
N GLY A 157 -1.88 -26.59 -2.16
CA GLY A 157 -2.98 -26.94 -1.28
C GLY A 157 -3.13 -28.42 -0.93
N HIS A 158 -2.42 -29.32 -1.58
CA HIS A 158 -2.51 -30.76 -1.35
C HIS A 158 -1.45 -31.26 -0.38
N VAL A 159 -1.82 -32.20 0.49
CA VAL A 159 -0.91 -32.83 1.46
C VAL A 159 0.06 -33.74 0.75
N CYS A 160 1.37 -33.54 0.89
CA CYS A 160 2.40 -34.38 0.30
C CYS A 160 2.64 -35.68 1.11
N TYR A 161 2.59 -35.53 2.44
CA TYR A 161 2.78 -36.68 3.37
C TYR A 161 2.11 -36.36 4.73
N ALA A 162 1.76 -37.40 5.47
CA ALA A 162 1.19 -37.29 6.80
C ALA A 162 2.15 -36.58 7.76
N LEU A 163 1.60 -35.89 8.77
CA LEU A 163 2.38 -35.22 9.80
C LEU A 163 3.42 -36.15 10.41
N LYS A 164 4.70 -35.75 10.40
CA LYS A 164 5.82 -36.54 10.89
C LYS A 164 6.50 -35.87 12.08
N GLU A 165 6.92 -36.66 13.06
CA GLU A 165 7.89 -36.25 14.07
C GLU A 165 9.29 -36.29 13.41
N ILE A 166 10.00 -35.17 13.40
CA ILE A 166 11.31 -35.03 12.74
C ILE A 166 12.45 -34.80 13.73
N GLY A 167 12.15 -34.46 14.98
CA GLY A 167 13.17 -34.20 15.99
C GLY A 167 12.60 -33.90 17.36
N THR A 168 13.47 -33.46 18.27
CA THR A 168 13.11 -33.07 19.62
C THR A 168 13.51 -31.61 19.89
N CYS A 169 12.78 -30.93 20.75
CA CYS A 169 13.08 -29.60 21.22
C CYS A 169 13.01 -29.57 22.76
N PRO A 170 13.51 -28.52 23.43
CA PRO A 170 13.31 -28.34 24.85
C PRO A 170 11.83 -28.36 25.20
N MET A 171 11.43 -28.98 26.32
CA MET A 171 10.03 -29.09 26.75
C MET A 171 9.32 -27.75 26.92
N GLU A 172 10.06 -26.72 27.27
CA GLU A 172 9.55 -25.35 27.49
C GLU A 172 9.42 -24.57 26.18
N LYS A 173 10.04 -25.06 25.11
CA LYS A 173 10.05 -24.41 23.81
C LYS A 173 8.82 -24.81 23.02
N THR A 174 8.06 -23.81 22.58
CA THR A 174 6.91 -23.95 21.69
C THR A 174 7.00 -22.94 20.54
N GLY A 175 6.27 -23.18 19.48
CA GLY A 175 6.16 -22.23 18.36
C GLY A 175 5.77 -22.90 17.06
N THR A 176 5.51 -22.05 16.07
CA THR A 176 5.23 -22.47 14.70
C THR A 176 6.22 -21.82 13.75
N LYS A 177 6.70 -22.60 12.77
CA LYS A 177 7.48 -22.10 11.64
C LYS A 177 6.73 -22.48 10.37
N VAL A 178 6.40 -21.50 9.56
CA VAL A 178 5.77 -21.67 8.25
C VAL A 178 6.71 -21.15 7.19
N THR A 179 7.04 -21.99 6.20
CA THR A 179 7.82 -21.56 5.03
C THR A 179 6.99 -21.85 3.78
N PHE A 180 6.89 -20.88 2.86
CA PHE A 180 6.11 -21.05 1.65
C PHE A 180 6.71 -20.31 0.46
N LEU A 181 6.51 -20.87 -0.74
CA LEU A 181 6.89 -20.27 -2.01
C LEU A 181 5.61 -19.95 -2.80
N PRO A 182 5.36 -18.71 -3.21
CA PRO A 182 4.17 -18.36 -3.99
C PRO A 182 4.15 -19.10 -5.34
N ASP A 183 2.94 -19.40 -5.84
CA ASP A 183 2.76 -20.07 -7.12
C ASP A 183 2.80 -19.06 -8.27
N ASP A 184 3.80 -19.15 -9.14
CA ASP A 184 4.02 -18.31 -10.33
C ASP A 184 2.87 -18.42 -11.35
N THR A 185 2.14 -19.53 -11.37
CA THR A 185 0.94 -19.68 -12.21
C THR A 185 -0.25 -18.85 -11.74
N ILE A 186 -0.24 -18.35 -10.50
CA ILE A 186 -1.26 -17.49 -9.91
C ILE A 186 -0.78 -16.03 -9.91
N PHE A 187 0.46 -15.79 -9.47
CA PHE A 187 1.08 -14.46 -9.40
C PHE A 187 1.91 -14.21 -10.66
N THR A 188 1.21 -13.95 -11.76
CA THR A 188 1.83 -13.80 -13.09
C THR A 188 2.53 -12.46 -13.31
N GLU A 189 2.22 -11.41 -12.50
CA GLU A 189 2.88 -10.12 -12.60
C GLU A 189 4.26 -10.13 -11.90
N THR A 190 4.33 -10.73 -10.73
CA THR A 190 5.56 -10.87 -9.95
C THR A 190 5.39 -11.87 -8.81
N THR A 191 6.44 -12.64 -8.54
CA THR A 191 6.58 -13.44 -7.32
C THR A 191 7.61 -12.88 -6.36
N VAL A 192 8.22 -11.73 -6.69
CA VAL A 192 9.30 -11.11 -5.91
C VAL A 192 8.74 -10.26 -4.78
N TYR A 193 9.15 -10.57 -3.56
CA TYR A 193 8.79 -9.78 -2.38
C TYR A 193 9.62 -8.51 -2.25
N ASP A 194 8.94 -7.39 -1.96
CA ASP A 194 9.58 -6.12 -1.65
C ASP A 194 9.82 -6.00 -0.14
N PHE A 195 11.11 -5.89 0.23
CA PHE A 195 11.53 -5.74 1.62
C PHE A 195 10.94 -4.49 2.29
N ASP A 196 10.87 -3.37 1.55
CA ASP A 196 10.38 -2.11 2.13
C ASP A 196 8.86 -2.12 2.31
N VAL A 197 8.12 -2.83 1.49
CA VAL A 197 6.67 -3.06 1.67
C VAL A 197 6.44 -3.87 2.95
N LEU A 198 7.12 -5.01 3.12
CA LEU A 198 7.02 -5.83 4.33
C LEU A 198 7.47 -5.05 5.57
N LYS A 199 8.59 -4.32 5.48
CA LYS A 199 9.14 -3.50 6.59
C LYS A 199 8.10 -2.51 7.12
N ARG A 200 7.37 -1.83 6.24
CA ARG A 200 6.34 -0.86 6.62
C ARG A 200 5.22 -1.52 7.41
N ARG A 201 4.65 -2.58 6.88
CA ARG A 201 3.53 -3.28 7.53
C ARG A 201 3.93 -3.92 8.86
N LEU A 202 5.09 -4.58 8.92
CA LEU A 202 5.58 -5.21 10.14
C LEU A 202 5.89 -4.20 11.25
N ARG A 203 6.36 -3.00 10.90
CA ARG A 203 6.53 -1.88 11.84
C ARG A 203 5.19 -1.45 12.43
N GLU A 204 4.17 -1.30 11.62
CA GLU A 204 2.82 -0.94 12.07
C GLU A 204 2.25 -1.98 13.04
N MET A 205 2.38 -3.27 12.71
CA MET A 205 1.95 -4.37 13.59
C MET A 205 2.68 -4.35 14.95
N ALA A 206 3.98 -4.03 14.96
CA ALA A 206 4.75 -3.92 16.19
C ALA A 206 4.30 -2.72 17.05
N PHE A 207 3.91 -1.59 16.48
CA PHE A 207 3.32 -0.47 17.21
C PHE A 207 1.97 -0.82 17.82
N LEU A 208 1.13 -1.56 17.09
CA LEU A 208 -0.22 -1.94 17.52
C LEU A 208 -0.21 -3.03 18.60
N THR A 209 0.87 -3.82 18.67
CA THR A 209 1.01 -4.91 19.64
C THR A 209 2.13 -4.58 20.62
N LYS A 210 1.78 -3.83 21.66
CA LYS A 210 2.71 -3.39 22.69
C LYS A 210 3.57 -4.54 23.23
N GLY A 211 4.91 -4.39 23.17
CA GLY A 211 5.87 -5.37 23.69
C GLY A 211 6.13 -6.57 22.78
N LEU A 212 5.53 -6.64 21.60
CA LEU A 212 5.87 -7.64 20.58
C LEU A 212 7.12 -7.22 19.81
N ARG A 213 8.06 -8.15 19.69
CA ARG A 213 9.26 -8.02 18.88
C ARG A 213 9.01 -8.63 17.49
N ILE A 214 9.23 -7.86 16.43
CA ILE A 214 9.17 -8.36 15.06
C ILE A 214 10.51 -8.11 14.38
N ILE A 215 11.07 -9.14 13.77
CA ILE A 215 12.35 -9.09 13.05
C ILE A 215 12.07 -9.41 11.60
N LEU A 216 12.55 -8.57 10.67
CA LEU A 216 12.51 -8.83 9.24
C LEU A 216 13.94 -9.01 8.71
N ARG A 217 14.15 -10.09 7.97
CA ARG A 217 15.44 -10.45 7.37
C ARG A 217 15.29 -10.61 5.85
N ASP A 218 16.33 -10.22 5.11
CA ASP A 218 16.44 -10.50 3.68
C ASP A 218 17.80 -11.19 3.42
N ASN A 219 17.72 -12.42 2.96
CA ASN A 219 18.88 -13.27 2.66
C ASN A 219 19.33 -13.16 1.20
N ARG A 220 18.57 -12.46 0.36
CA ARG A 220 18.92 -12.26 -1.04
C ARG A 220 20.10 -11.29 -1.15
N THR A 221 20.95 -11.48 -2.15
CA THR A 221 21.96 -10.47 -2.50
C THR A 221 21.29 -9.29 -3.23
N GLU A 222 21.92 -8.11 -3.17
CA GLU A 222 21.38 -6.92 -3.89
C GLU A 222 21.33 -7.14 -5.41
N GLU A 223 22.25 -7.96 -5.95
CA GLU A 223 22.24 -8.34 -7.37
C GLU A 223 21.08 -9.30 -7.69
N GLU A 224 20.80 -10.29 -6.84
CA GLU A 224 19.67 -11.22 -7.00
C GLU A 224 18.33 -10.50 -6.89
N ALA A 225 18.15 -9.64 -5.89
CA ALA A 225 16.93 -8.87 -5.73
C ALA A 225 16.66 -7.90 -6.90
N SER A 226 17.73 -7.36 -7.53
CA SER A 226 17.59 -6.47 -8.68
C SER A 226 17.42 -7.21 -10.00
N LEU A 227 18.09 -8.35 -10.19
CA LEU A 227 17.94 -9.22 -11.37
C LEU A 227 16.55 -9.85 -11.44
N GLU A 228 16.01 -10.31 -10.30
CA GLU A 228 14.66 -10.87 -10.23
C GLU A 228 13.58 -9.79 -10.50
N ALA A 229 13.76 -8.57 -10.01
CA ALA A 229 12.87 -7.46 -10.33
C ALA A 229 12.91 -7.08 -11.82
N MET A 230 14.09 -7.10 -12.44
CA MET A 230 14.26 -6.83 -13.86
C MET A 230 13.75 -7.97 -14.75
N SER A 231 13.90 -9.23 -14.35
CA SER A 231 13.36 -10.38 -15.11
C SER A 231 11.83 -10.39 -15.10
N ALA A 232 11.20 -10.04 -13.98
CA ALA A 232 9.75 -9.90 -13.89
C ALA A 232 9.20 -8.76 -14.78
N GLU A 233 9.94 -7.66 -14.95
CA GLU A 233 9.59 -6.60 -15.90
C GLU A 233 9.75 -7.06 -17.36
N HIS A 234 10.81 -7.81 -17.68
CA HIS A 234 11.09 -8.32 -19.04
C HIS A 234 10.14 -9.45 -19.47
N GLU A 235 9.77 -10.35 -18.56
CA GLU A 235 8.79 -11.41 -18.84
C GLU A 235 7.39 -10.83 -19.08
N ASN A 236 7.02 -9.77 -18.37
CA ASN A 236 5.76 -9.05 -18.59
C ASN A 236 5.69 -8.35 -19.95
N GLU A 237 6.81 -7.82 -20.46
CA GLU A 237 6.88 -7.29 -21.81
C GLU A 237 6.74 -8.40 -22.87
N GLN A 238 7.42 -9.54 -22.69
CA GLN A 238 7.34 -10.69 -23.62
C GLN A 238 5.95 -11.35 -23.59
N ILE A 239 5.32 -11.47 -22.42
CA ILE A 239 3.95 -12.00 -22.30
C ILE A 239 2.94 -11.05 -22.94
N SER A 240 3.12 -9.73 -22.83
CA SER A 240 2.29 -8.75 -23.52
C SER A 240 2.42 -8.85 -25.04
N GLU A 241 3.63 -9.03 -25.56
CA GLU A 241 3.87 -9.27 -27.00
C GLU A 241 3.33 -10.61 -27.47
N LEU A 242 3.46 -11.68 -26.67
CA LEU A 242 2.91 -13.01 -26.98
C LEU A 242 1.38 -13.03 -26.97
N LEU A 243 0.75 -12.30 -26.02
CA LEU A 243 -0.71 -12.14 -25.99
C LEU A 243 -1.23 -11.31 -27.18
N GLN A 244 -0.49 -10.31 -27.64
CA GLN A 244 -0.81 -9.59 -28.87
C GLN A 244 -0.68 -10.49 -30.09
N ARG A 245 0.40 -11.26 -30.22
CA ARG A 245 0.60 -12.23 -31.29
C ARG A 245 -0.44 -13.35 -31.27
N ALA A 246 -0.79 -13.85 -30.09
CA ALA A 246 -1.85 -14.88 -29.95
C ALA A 246 -3.25 -14.35 -30.32
N GLN A 247 -3.51 -13.06 -30.20
CA GLN A 247 -4.76 -12.43 -30.67
C GLN A 247 -4.76 -12.21 -32.19
N GLU A 248 -3.60 -12.05 -32.80
CA GLU A 248 -3.44 -11.98 -34.27
C GLU A 248 -3.50 -13.37 -34.92
N ASP A 249 -2.86 -14.38 -34.31
CA ASP A 249 -2.83 -15.78 -34.79
C ASP A 249 -4.17 -16.53 -34.56
N ALA A 250 -5.01 -16.10 -33.62
CA ALA A 250 -6.34 -16.69 -33.41
C ALA A 250 -7.35 -16.38 -34.51
N LYS A 251 -6.96 -15.60 -35.53
CA LYS A 251 -7.76 -15.38 -36.74
C LYS A 251 -7.51 -16.37 -37.87
N ASP A 252 -6.45 -17.18 -37.78
CA ASP A 252 -6.17 -18.22 -38.76
C ASP A 252 -5.76 -19.53 -38.08
N THR A 253 -6.47 -20.57 -38.39
CA THR A 253 -6.22 -22.02 -38.18
C THR A 253 -6.91 -22.72 -37.01
N SER A 254 -7.94 -23.41 -37.42
CA SER A 254 -8.40 -24.68 -36.85
C SER A 254 -7.59 -25.86 -37.41
N ALA A 255 -6.89 -26.67 -36.59
CA ALA A 255 -6.72 -28.12 -36.77
C ALA A 255 -5.72 -28.74 -35.74
N SER A 256 -6.28 -29.68 -35.05
CA SER A 256 -5.78 -30.95 -34.44
C SER A 256 -4.29 -31.29 -34.40
N SER A 257 -3.79 -31.76 -33.22
CA SER A 257 -3.24 -33.12 -33.06
C SER A 257 -2.76 -33.41 -31.63
N ASP A 258 -3.15 -34.57 -31.14
CA ASP A 258 -2.70 -35.23 -29.91
C ASP A 258 -1.22 -35.65 -30.01
N ASP A 259 -0.49 -35.62 -28.87
CA ASP A 259 0.41 -36.72 -28.47
C ASP A 259 1.00 -36.50 -27.03
N PRO A 260 1.51 -37.57 -26.39
CA PRO A 260 1.39 -37.76 -24.96
C PRO A 260 2.64 -37.42 -24.11
N VAL A 261 2.38 -37.13 -22.85
CA VAL A 261 3.36 -36.87 -21.78
C VAL A 261 4.01 -38.14 -21.30
N SER A 262 5.34 -38.15 -21.22
CA SER A 262 6.12 -39.20 -20.56
C SER A 262 6.60 -38.78 -19.19
N ASP A 263 6.17 -39.55 -18.18
CA ASP A 263 6.65 -39.49 -16.78
C ASP A 263 8.14 -39.86 -16.67
N THR A 264 8.91 -39.05 -15.98
CA THR A 264 10.20 -39.48 -15.40
C THR A 264 10.32 -38.98 -13.96
N ALA A 265 10.07 -39.87 -13.04
CA ALA A 265 10.31 -39.66 -11.61
C ALA A 265 11.80 -39.74 -11.29
N ALA A 266 12.38 -38.65 -10.76
CA ALA A 266 13.69 -38.66 -10.14
C ALA A 266 13.56 -38.92 -8.64
N LYS A 267 14.20 -39.97 -8.16
CA LYS A 267 14.36 -40.28 -6.73
C LYS A 267 15.56 -39.53 -6.20
N GLU A 268 15.36 -38.56 -5.33
CA GLU A 268 16.42 -38.02 -4.51
C GLU A 268 16.48 -38.71 -3.15
N SER A 269 17.71 -39.01 -2.75
CA SER A 269 18.06 -39.72 -1.50
C SER A 269 18.10 -38.72 -0.36
N VAL A 270 17.31 -38.95 0.68
CA VAL A 270 17.28 -38.24 1.95
C VAL A 270 18.59 -38.49 2.70
N LYS A 271 19.35 -37.42 2.95
CA LYS A 271 20.43 -37.42 3.94
C LYS A 271 19.84 -37.05 5.31
N ASP A 272 20.34 -37.72 6.33
CA ASP A 272 19.93 -37.61 7.72
C ASP A 272 20.52 -36.31 8.32
N ASP A 273 19.70 -35.27 8.48
CA ASP A 273 20.08 -33.95 8.99
C ASP A 273 19.55 -33.70 10.42
N SER A 274 19.63 -34.69 11.30
CA SER A 274 19.06 -34.63 12.65
C SER A 274 19.75 -33.64 13.63
N GLU A 275 20.94 -33.13 13.33
CA GLU A 275 21.66 -32.17 14.20
C GLU A 275 21.39 -30.68 13.85
N ALA A 276 20.99 -30.37 12.61
CA ALA A 276 20.74 -28.99 12.17
C ALA A 276 19.41 -28.39 12.63
N PHE A 277 18.47 -29.21 13.12
CA PHE A 277 17.10 -28.77 13.43
C PHE A 277 16.90 -28.13 14.81
N ALA A 278 17.81 -28.40 15.78
CA ALA A 278 17.73 -27.74 17.09
C ALA A 278 18.01 -26.23 16.98
N ASP A 279 18.84 -25.83 16.02
CA ASP A 279 19.21 -24.43 15.77
C ASP A 279 18.17 -23.67 14.91
N ALA A 280 17.35 -24.35 14.12
CA ALA A 280 16.36 -23.70 13.26
C ALA A 280 15.17 -23.08 14.01
N PHE A 281 14.85 -23.60 15.22
CA PHE A 281 13.91 -22.95 16.17
C PHE A 281 14.65 -22.10 17.23
N ALA A 282 15.96 -22.04 17.19
CA ALA A 282 16.72 -21.02 17.91
C ALA A 282 16.48 -19.70 17.13
N ILE A 283 15.47 -18.95 17.54
CA ILE A 283 15.58 -17.48 17.46
C ILE A 283 16.92 -17.23 18.12
N SER A 284 17.96 -16.97 17.30
CA SER A 284 19.34 -17.14 17.74
C SER A 284 19.56 -16.42 19.06
N GLU A 285 20.19 -17.08 20.04
CA GLU A 285 20.62 -16.43 21.29
C GLU A 285 21.51 -15.22 21.00
N GLU A 286 22.09 -15.10 19.79
CA GLU A 286 22.74 -13.91 19.28
C GLU A 286 21.79 -12.72 19.12
N SER A 287 20.49 -12.93 18.73
CA SER A 287 19.50 -11.85 18.76
C SER A 287 19.18 -11.41 20.19
N THR A 288 19.36 -12.29 21.17
CA THR A 288 19.24 -11.95 22.60
C THR A 288 20.50 -11.26 23.16
N LYS A 289 21.68 -11.52 22.58
CA LYS A 289 22.95 -10.84 22.96
C LYS A 289 23.16 -9.51 22.26
N ALA A 290 22.52 -9.29 21.09
CA ALA A 290 22.46 -7.98 20.42
C ALA A 290 21.58 -6.92 21.16
N ARG A 291 21.25 -7.17 22.44
CA ARG A 291 20.53 -6.22 23.32
C ARG A 291 21.29 -4.92 23.61
N THR A 292 22.44 -4.70 23.02
CA THR A 292 23.23 -3.49 23.24
C THR A 292 23.64 -2.86 21.91
N GLY A 293 22.77 -1.97 21.36
CA GLY A 293 23.18 -0.97 20.37
C GLY A 293 22.54 -1.01 18.99
N GLY A 294 21.69 -1.99 18.65
CA GLY A 294 20.89 -1.96 17.41
C GLY A 294 19.84 -0.86 17.52
N LYS A 295 19.86 0.11 16.58
CA LYS A 295 18.83 1.17 16.55
C LYS A 295 17.53 0.53 16.06
N ILE A 296 16.53 0.37 16.95
CA ILE A 296 15.19 -0.11 16.63
C ILE A 296 14.67 0.63 15.40
N GLY A 297 14.12 -0.11 14.43
CA GLY A 297 13.58 0.44 13.18
C GLY A 297 14.61 0.85 12.14
N LYS A 298 15.92 0.71 12.40
CA LYS A 298 16.97 0.98 11.42
C LYS A 298 17.46 -0.31 10.77
N ILE A 299 17.63 -0.26 9.45
CA ILE A 299 18.22 -1.37 8.68
C ILE A 299 19.70 -1.46 9.02
N HIS A 300 20.18 -2.67 9.27
CA HIS A 300 21.61 -2.98 9.39
C HIS A 300 21.93 -4.26 8.63
N THR A 301 23.18 -4.40 8.22
CA THR A 301 23.65 -5.58 7.50
C THR A 301 24.47 -6.43 8.47
N ILE A 302 24.10 -7.71 8.59
CA ILE A 302 24.85 -8.71 9.35
C ILE A 302 25.61 -9.58 8.35
N THR A 303 26.87 -9.89 8.64
CA THR A 303 27.64 -10.88 7.87
C THR A 303 27.49 -12.23 8.54
N LEU A 304 26.88 -13.17 7.86
CA LEU A 304 26.69 -14.54 8.31
C LEU A 304 28.04 -15.31 8.32
N GLU A 305 28.11 -16.43 9.03
CA GLU A 305 29.32 -17.29 9.09
C GLU A 305 29.82 -17.76 7.73
N ASN A 306 28.90 -17.91 6.75
CA ASN A 306 29.23 -18.26 5.35
C ASN A 306 29.76 -17.07 4.54
N GLY A 307 29.93 -15.89 5.16
CA GLY A 307 30.40 -14.67 4.51
C GLY A 307 29.32 -13.90 3.72
N LYS A 308 28.08 -14.41 3.63
CA LYS A 308 26.95 -13.71 3.00
C LYS A 308 26.46 -12.56 3.87
N LYS A 309 26.01 -11.51 3.23
CA LYS A 309 25.41 -10.35 3.89
C LYS A 309 23.90 -10.52 3.98
N GLN A 310 23.35 -10.34 5.16
CA GLN A 310 21.91 -10.36 5.44
C GLN A 310 21.46 -8.97 5.85
N LYS A 311 20.39 -8.46 5.22
CA LYS A 311 19.74 -7.20 5.59
C LYS A 311 18.74 -7.48 6.70
N VAL A 312 18.83 -6.78 7.82
CA VAL A 312 17.98 -7.03 9.01
C VAL A 312 17.42 -5.73 9.54
N VAL A 313 16.16 -5.76 9.97
CA VAL A 313 15.52 -4.69 10.74
C VAL A 313 14.70 -5.30 11.88
N GLU A 314 14.76 -4.68 13.05
CA GLU A 314 14.05 -5.10 14.25
C GLU A 314 13.09 -4.01 14.70
N PHE A 315 11.87 -4.40 15.08
CA PHE A 315 10.83 -3.53 15.62
C PHE A 315 10.42 -4.01 17.01
N TYR A 316 10.42 -3.09 17.98
CA TYR A 316 9.98 -3.34 19.35
C TYR A 316 9.59 -2.03 20.01
N TYR A 317 8.34 -1.89 20.43
CA TYR A 317 7.78 -0.66 20.96
C TYR A 317 7.02 -0.90 22.28
N GLU A 318 7.64 -0.51 23.40
CA GLU A 318 7.03 -0.65 24.72
C GLU A 318 5.86 0.32 24.96
N GLY A 319 5.90 1.49 24.33
CA GLY A 319 4.84 2.50 24.41
C GLY A 319 3.67 2.28 23.46
N GLY A 320 3.75 1.28 22.57
CA GLY A 320 2.66 0.91 21.67
C GLY A 320 2.18 2.07 20.79
N ILE A 321 0.87 2.31 20.73
CA ILE A 321 0.29 3.37 19.87
C ILE A 321 0.70 4.79 20.26
N LYS A 322 1.21 5.02 21.47
CA LYS A 322 1.78 6.31 21.85
C LYS A 322 3.08 6.58 21.12
N GLU A 323 3.95 5.57 20.98
CA GLU A 323 5.17 5.67 20.18
C GLU A 323 4.83 5.76 18.69
N PHE A 324 3.73 5.14 18.25
CA PHE A 324 3.26 5.28 16.89
C PHE A 324 2.90 6.73 16.54
N VAL A 325 2.16 7.43 17.41
CA VAL A 325 1.89 8.88 17.24
C VAL A 325 3.19 9.69 17.24
N ALA A 326 4.15 9.37 18.11
CA ALA A 326 5.46 10.02 18.11
C ALA A 326 6.20 9.83 16.77
N TYR A 327 6.15 8.61 16.23
CA TYR A 327 6.74 8.28 14.93
C TYR A 327 6.08 9.07 13.79
N LEU A 328 4.74 9.13 13.74
CA LEU A 328 3.98 9.88 12.74
C LEU A 328 4.23 11.40 12.82
N ASN A 329 4.55 11.91 14.01
CA ASN A 329 4.85 13.31 14.25
C ASN A 329 6.35 13.66 14.14
N LYS A 330 7.24 12.70 13.82
CA LYS A 330 8.69 12.94 13.73
C LYS A 330 9.04 14.13 12.84
N SER A 331 8.33 14.31 11.74
CA SER A 331 8.54 15.40 10.77
C SER A 331 7.62 16.62 10.97
N LYS A 332 6.80 16.62 12.04
CA LYS A 332 5.85 17.69 12.38
C LYS A 332 6.27 18.40 13.68
N GLU A 333 5.88 19.66 13.86
CA GLU A 333 6.12 20.39 15.11
C GLU A 333 4.91 20.23 16.03
N PRO A 334 5.04 19.54 17.18
CA PRO A 334 3.91 19.37 18.08
C PRO A 334 3.57 20.68 18.79
N LEU A 335 2.28 20.96 19.00
CA LEU A 335 1.81 22.14 19.72
C LEU A 335 2.03 22.05 21.23
N TYR A 336 2.27 20.85 21.73
CA TYR A 336 2.54 20.54 23.15
C TYR A 336 3.33 19.22 23.22
N GLU A 337 4.15 19.08 24.27
CA GLU A 337 5.09 17.96 24.40
C GLU A 337 4.40 16.61 24.64
N ASN A 338 3.32 16.59 25.43
CA ASN A 338 2.68 15.35 25.86
C ASN A 338 1.82 14.73 24.75
N ILE A 339 2.09 13.49 24.39
CA ILE A 339 1.16 12.70 23.57
C ILE A 339 0.05 12.18 24.49
N LEU A 340 -1.20 12.47 24.14
CA LEU A 340 -2.36 12.01 24.88
C LEU A 340 -2.57 10.51 24.61
N TYR A 341 -2.88 9.77 25.67
CA TYR A 341 -3.19 8.35 25.60
C TYR A 341 -4.36 8.05 26.52
N PHE A 342 -5.39 7.46 25.96
CA PHE A 342 -6.61 7.07 26.65
C PHE A 342 -6.89 5.60 26.42
N GLU A 343 -7.24 4.87 27.47
CA GLU A 343 -7.61 3.47 27.38
C GLU A 343 -8.78 3.14 28.30
N GLY A 344 -9.51 2.12 27.96
CA GLY A 344 -10.61 1.62 28.80
C GLY A 344 -11.41 0.52 28.13
N GLU A 345 -12.27 -0.12 28.89
CA GLU A 345 -13.18 -1.16 28.40
C GLU A 345 -14.62 -0.75 28.67
N LYS A 346 -15.47 -0.85 27.67
CA LYS A 346 -16.92 -0.61 27.78
C LYS A 346 -17.68 -1.48 26.79
N ASN A 347 -18.75 -2.13 27.25
CA ASN A 347 -19.59 -3.01 26.42
C ASN A 347 -18.80 -4.12 25.70
N ASN A 348 -17.82 -4.72 26.37
CA ASN A 348 -16.89 -5.72 25.81
C ASN A 348 -16.05 -5.19 24.63
N VAL A 349 -15.90 -3.87 24.50
CA VAL A 349 -14.99 -3.23 23.57
C VAL A 349 -13.86 -2.60 24.37
N TYR A 350 -12.65 -3.09 24.19
CA TYR A 350 -11.45 -2.46 24.70
C TYR A 350 -11.00 -1.39 23.73
N VAL A 351 -10.78 -0.19 24.22
CA VAL A 351 -10.48 1.01 23.44
C VAL A 351 -9.10 1.54 23.84
N GLU A 352 -8.25 1.77 22.88
CA GLU A 352 -7.00 2.51 23.01
C GLU A 352 -7.00 3.65 22.01
N VAL A 353 -6.75 4.87 22.46
CA VAL A 353 -6.67 6.05 21.62
C VAL A 353 -5.44 6.86 22.01
N SER A 354 -4.63 7.23 21.03
CA SER A 354 -3.50 8.13 21.24
C SER A 354 -3.50 9.23 20.20
N PHE A 355 -3.25 10.48 20.61
CA PHE A 355 -3.22 11.58 19.67
C PHE A 355 -2.40 12.79 20.16
N GLN A 356 -2.01 13.63 19.21
CA GLN A 356 -1.32 14.89 19.46
C GLN A 356 -1.60 15.87 18.33
N HIS A 357 -1.81 17.15 18.66
CA HIS A 357 -1.90 18.21 17.65
C HIS A 357 -0.52 18.76 17.33
N ASN A 358 -0.32 19.10 16.08
CA ASN A 358 0.88 19.68 15.53
C ASN A 358 0.56 20.94 14.68
N ASP A 359 1.57 21.58 14.15
CA ASP A 359 1.44 22.82 13.38
C ASP A 359 0.94 22.65 11.94
N SER A 360 0.84 21.41 11.44
CA SER A 360 0.38 21.13 10.07
C SER A 360 -1.10 21.48 9.86
N TYR A 361 -1.53 21.44 8.60
CA TYR A 361 -2.92 21.73 8.19
C TYR A 361 -3.71 20.45 7.87
N ASN A 362 -3.03 19.32 7.80
CA ASN A 362 -3.63 18.03 7.42
C ASN A 362 -4.05 17.23 8.66
N GLU A 363 -5.13 16.46 8.54
CA GLU A 363 -5.56 15.43 9.49
C GLU A 363 -4.82 14.14 9.15
N SER A 364 -4.21 13.48 10.14
CA SER A 364 -3.56 12.16 10.03
C SER A 364 -4.16 11.23 11.09
N VAL A 365 -5.32 10.64 10.80
CA VAL A 365 -6.07 9.80 11.74
C VAL A 365 -6.22 8.40 11.17
N PHE A 366 -5.60 7.42 11.84
CA PHE A 366 -5.62 6.01 11.44
C PHE A 366 -6.41 5.19 12.46
N SER A 367 -7.18 4.23 11.97
CA SER A 367 -8.07 3.44 12.82
C SER A 367 -7.89 1.95 12.60
N PHE A 368 -7.96 1.19 13.71
CA PHE A 368 -7.65 -0.23 13.74
C PHE A 368 -8.68 -1.00 14.56
N VAL A 369 -8.94 -2.24 14.16
CA VAL A 369 -9.80 -3.19 14.86
C VAL A 369 -9.05 -4.51 14.96
N ASN A 370 -8.73 -4.98 16.17
CA ASN A 370 -7.95 -6.21 16.40
C ASN A 370 -6.65 -6.20 15.56
N ASN A 371 -5.93 -5.07 15.55
CA ASN A 371 -4.71 -4.78 14.78
C ASN A 371 -4.86 -4.77 13.24
N ILE A 372 -6.09 -4.88 12.72
CA ILE A 372 -6.38 -4.74 11.30
C ILE A 372 -6.64 -3.27 10.99
N ASN A 373 -5.96 -2.73 9.98
CA ASN A 373 -6.21 -1.38 9.49
C ASN A 373 -7.61 -1.28 8.87
N THR A 374 -8.33 -0.20 9.19
CA THR A 374 -9.65 0.11 8.63
C THR A 374 -9.60 1.45 7.88
N PRO A 375 -9.11 1.48 6.63
CA PRO A 375 -8.91 2.72 5.88
C PRO A 375 -10.21 3.53 5.69
N GLU A 376 -11.35 2.87 5.55
CA GLU A 376 -12.67 3.51 5.50
C GLU A 376 -13.24 3.85 6.89
N GLY A 377 -12.48 3.57 7.96
CA GLY A 377 -12.86 3.82 9.35
C GLY A 377 -13.97 2.89 9.82
N GLY A 378 -15.07 3.48 10.25
CA GLY A 378 -16.23 2.78 10.80
C GLY A 378 -16.75 3.42 12.07
N THR A 379 -17.54 2.66 12.83
CA THR A 379 -18.24 3.15 14.00
C THR A 379 -17.30 3.65 15.11
N HIS A 380 -16.16 2.99 15.33
CA HIS A 380 -15.16 3.38 16.32
C HIS A 380 -14.52 4.74 15.99
N LEU A 381 -14.14 4.97 14.71
CA LEU A 381 -13.61 6.26 14.27
C LEU A 381 -14.67 7.37 14.35
N GLN A 382 -15.95 7.05 14.04
CA GLN A 382 -17.06 7.99 14.24
C GLN A 382 -17.23 8.36 15.71
N GLY A 383 -17.11 7.40 16.63
CA GLY A 383 -17.12 7.63 18.07
C GLY A 383 -16.04 8.60 18.49
N PHE A 384 -14.80 8.40 18.04
CA PHE A 384 -13.67 9.30 18.31
C PHE A 384 -13.92 10.71 17.77
N ARG A 385 -14.31 10.84 16.50
CA ARG A 385 -14.59 12.14 15.88
C ARG A 385 -15.70 12.92 16.59
N ASN A 386 -16.75 12.23 17.05
CA ASN A 386 -17.81 12.83 17.83
C ASN A 386 -17.31 13.31 19.20
N ALA A 387 -16.60 12.44 19.92
CA ALA A 387 -16.08 12.72 21.25
C ALA A 387 -15.21 13.99 21.27
N ILE A 388 -14.19 14.03 20.39
CA ILE A 388 -13.28 15.20 20.35
C ILE A 388 -14.03 16.47 19.93
N THR A 389 -14.92 16.38 18.94
CA THR A 389 -15.66 17.54 18.45
C THR A 389 -16.56 18.14 19.54
N LYS A 390 -17.29 17.30 20.24
CA LYS A 390 -18.17 17.72 21.35
C LYS A 390 -17.36 18.29 22.50
N THR A 391 -16.35 17.56 22.99
CA THR A 391 -15.61 17.91 24.20
C THR A 391 -14.83 19.23 24.02
N PHE A 392 -14.19 19.45 22.87
CA PHE A 392 -13.52 20.72 22.60
C PHE A 392 -14.48 21.90 22.48
N ASN A 393 -15.65 21.74 21.87
CA ASN A 393 -16.67 22.78 21.82
C ASN A 393 -17.21 23.13 23.21
N ASP A 394 -17.54 22.12 24.03
CA ASP A 394 -18.03 22.31 25.39
C ASP A 394 -16.98 23.03 26.24
N TYR A 395 -15.71 22.63 26.15
CA TYR A 395 -14.62 23.29 26.84
C TYR A 395 -14.43 24.72 26.38
N ALA A 396 -14.34 24.98 25.05
CA ALA A 396 -14.12 26.34 24.51
C ALA A 396 -15.24 27.31 24.95
N ARG A 397 -16.49 26.86 25.08
CA ARG A 397 -17.61 27.65 25.60
C ARG A 397 -17.49 27.86 27.10
N SER A 398 -17.16 26.85 27.89
CA SER A 398 -17.05 26.94 29.35
C SER A 398 -16.03 28.00 29.78
N VAL A 399 -14.89 28.06 29.06
CA VAL A 399 -13.81 29.03 29.29
C VAL A 399 -13.96 30.34 28.49
N LYS A 400 -15.08 30.53 27.77
CA LYS A 400 -15.40 31.72 26.96
C LYS A 400 -14.41 32.04 25.83
N LEU A 401 -13.69 31.07 25.32
CA LEU A 401 -12.89 31.23 24.10
C LEU A 401 -13.79 31.30 22.86
N LEU A 402 -14.93 30.63 22.90
CA LEU A 402 -15.99 30.69 21.90
C LEU A 402 -17.20 31.36 22.53
N LYS A 403 -17.71 32.43 21.91
CA LYS A 403 -18.87 33.19 22.40
C LYS A 403 -20.16 32.44 22.12
N ASP A 404 -21.20 32.63 22.93
CA ASP A 404 -22.52 32.01 22.75
C ASP A 404 -23.17 32.32 21.40
N SER A 405 -22.83 33.50 20.82
CA SER A 405 -23.32 33.96 19.51
C SER A 405 -22.55 33.36 18.32
N GLU A 406 -21.39 32.75 18.54
CA GLU A 406 -20.56 32.18 17.51
C GLU A 406 -20.99 30.71 17.26
N PRO A 407 -20.92 30.21 15.99
CA PRO A 407 -21.22 28.81 15.70
C PRO A 407 -20.19 27.89 16.37
N ASN A 408 -20.58 26.65 16.58
CA ASN A 408 -19.64 25.61 17.03
C ASN A 408 -18.54 25.41 16.00
N LEU A 409 -17.35 25.05 16.48
CA LEU A 409 -16.25 24.57 15.67
C LEU A 409 -16.70 23.25 15.00
N SER A 410 -16.44 23.12 13.71
CA SER A 410 -16.68 21.86 13.01
C SER A 410 -15.66 20.80 13.42
N GLY A 411 -15.97 19.53 13.14
CA GLY A 411 -15.00 18.46 13.35
C GLY A 411 -13.69 18.68 12.60
N GLU A 412 -13.74 19.24 11.40
CA GLU A 412 -12.55 19.55 10.58
C GLU A 412 -11.68 20.64 11.21
N ASP A 413 -12.31 21.68 11.78
CA ASP A 413 -11.57 22.75 12.46
C ASP A 413 -10.77 22.22 13.66
N ILE A 414 -11.33 21.24 14.37
CA ILE A 414 -10.70 20.63 15.56
C ILE A 414 -9.61 19.62 15.15
N ARG A 415 -9.78 18.95 14.03
CA ARG A 415 -8.84 17.94 13.55
C ARG A 415 -7.73 18.50 12.64
N GLU A 416 -7.74 19.80 12.35
CA GLU A 416 -6.62 20.42 11.62
C GLU A 416 -5.32 20.26 12.41
N GLY A 417 -4.33 19.58 11.81
CA GLY A 417 -3.05 19.24 12.43
C GLY A 417 -3.15 18.18 13.52
N LEU A 418 -4.19 17.35 13.53
CA LEU A 418 -4.34 16.24 14.44
C LEU A 418 -3.67 14.98 13.87
N THR A 419 -2.76 14.39 14.64
CA THR A 419 -2.29 13.02 14.43
C THR A 419 -2.89 12.12 15.50
N ALA A 420 -3.62 11.07 15.10
CA ALA A 420 -4.30 10.18 16.04
C ALA A 420 -4.30 8.72 15.57
N ILE A 421 -4.20 7.82 16.54
CA ILE A 421 -4.42 6.38 16.37
C ILE A 421 -5.62 5.99 17.22
N VAL A 422 -6.60 5.33 16.60
CA VAL A 422 -7.80 4.81 17.24
C VAL A 422 -7.81 3.30 17.08
N SER A 423 -7.55 2.57 18.14
CA SER A 423 -7.52 1.10 18.15
C SER A 423 -8.60 0.55 19.05
N VAL A 424 -9.36 -0.41 18.57
CA VAL A 424 -10.33 -1.14 19.37
C VAL A 424 -10.09 -2.65 19.27
N LYS A 425 -10.33 -3.36 20.39
CA LYS A 425 -10.31 -4.82 20.44
C LYS A 425 -11.71 -5.30 20.76
N ILE A 426 -12.27 -6.12 19.87
CA ILE A 426 -13.65 -6.61 19.91
C ILE A 426 -13.62 -8.12 19.70
N GLU A 427 -14.40 -8.87 20.49
CA GLU A 427 -14.45 -10.33 20.40
C GLU A 427 -15.05 -10.82 19.06
N ASP A 428 -16.12 -10.16 18.59
CA ASP A 428 -16.81 -10.48 17.33
C ASP A 428 -16.96 -9.22 16.46
N PRO A 429 -15.92 -8.78 15.76
CA PRO A 429 -15.99 -7.60 14.90
C PRO A 429 -16.74 -7.91 13.60
N GLN A 430 -17.67 -7.02 13.25
CA GLN A 430 -18.47 -7.07 12.03
C GLN A 430 -17.98 -6.00 11.06
N PHE A 431 -17.49 -6.41 9.90
CA PHE A 431 -17.00 -5.50 8.86
C PHE A 431 -17.97 -5.40 7.70
N GLU A 432 -17.99 -4.24 7.04
CA GLU A 432 -18.68 -4.04 5.79
C GLU A 432 -17.85 -4.64 4.63
N GLY A 433 -17.84 -5.96 4.48
CA GLY A 433 -17.16 -6.67 3.40
C GLY A 433 -15.95 -7.51 3.83
N GLN A 434 -15.48 -8.37 2.91
CA GLN A 434 -14.42 -9.34 3.13
C GLN A 434 -13.04 -8.69 3.37
N THR A 435 -12.79 -7.55 2.78
CA THR A 435 -11.53 -6.80 2.89
C THR A 435 -11.35 -6.08 4.22
N LYS A 436 -12.32 -6.15 5.13
CA LYS A 436 -12.29 -5.61 6.51
C LYS A 436 -11.98 -4.09 6.60
N GLN A 437 -12.29 -3.33 5.56
CA GLN A 437 -11.92 -1.91 5.46
C GLN A 437 -12.72 -0.99 6.38
N LYS A 438 -13.93 -1.41 6.84
CA LYS A 438 -14.81 -0.59 7.63
C LYS A 438 -15.56 -1.38 8.71
N LEU A 439 -15.50 -0.91 9.97
CA LEU A 439 -16.20 -1.54 11.09
C LEU A 439 -17.67 -1.13 11.15
N GLY A 440 -18.55 -2.14 11.32
CA GLY A 440 -20.01 -1.95 11.42
C GLY A 440 -20.56 -1.96 12.86
N ASN A 441 -19.86 -2.54 13.84
CA ASN A 441 -20.32 -2.72 15.22
C ASN A 441 -20.79 -1.41 15.88
N SER A 442 -22.08 -1.29 16.18
CA SER A 442 -22.66 -0.06 16.76
C SER A 442 -22.17 0.24 18.17
N GLU A 443 -21.88 -0.80 18.98
CA GLU A 443 -21.36 -0.71 20.35
C GLU A 443 -19.99 -0.03 20.42
N ALA A 444 -19.15 -0.21 19.39
CA ALA A 444 -17.83 0.42 19.33
C ALA A 444 -17.91 1.95 19.30
N ARG A 445 -18.91 2.51 18.60
CA ARG A 445 -19.13 3.96 18.57
C ARG A 445 -19.36 4.52 19.96
N GLY A 446 -20.28 3.88 20.72
CA GLY A 446 -20.62 4.33 22.06
C GLY A 446 -19.49 4.14 23.08
N ALA A 447 -18.72 3.05 22.95
CA ALA A 447 -17.58 2.77 23.81
C ALA A 447 -16.48 3.83 23.64
N VAL A 448 -16.08 4.09 22.40
CA VAL A 448 -15.05 5.09 22.08
C VAL A 448 -15.51 6.51 22.46
N ASP A 449 -16.73 6.90 22.09
CA ASP A 449 -17.28 8.22 22.41
C ASP A 449 -17.25 8.49 23.93
N ASN A 450 -17.72 7.54 24.74
CA ASN A 450 -17.75 7.72 26.19
C ASN A 450 -16.35 7.78 26.82
N ILE A 451 -15.46 6.82 26.49
CA ILE A 451 -14.12 6.73 27.08
C ILE A 451 -13.30 7.98 26.72
N VAL A 452 -13.33 8.36 25.43
CA VAL A 452 -12.58 9.53 24.98
C VAL A 452 -13.16 10.83 25.54
N SER A 453 -14.49 11.01 25.53
CA SER A 453 -15.11 12.24 26.08
C SER A 453 -14.80 12.43 27.56
N GLU A 454 -14.89 11.36 28.36
CA GLU A 454 -14.63 11.41 29.80
C GLU A 454 -13.16 11.76 30.07
N GLN A 455 -12.21 11.00 29.52
CA GLN A 455 -10.78 11.21 29.80
C GLN A 455 -10.26 12.52 29.20
N LEU A 456 -10.77 12.92 28.03
CA LEU A 456 -10.40 14.20 27.42
C LEU A 456 -10.92 15.37 28.26
N THR A 457 -12.14 15.30 28.82
CA THR A 457 -12.65 16.34 29.70
C THR A 457 -11.74 16.55 30.91
N TYR A 458 -11.36 15.48 31.60
CA TYR A 458 -10.40 15.54 32.71
C TYR A 458 -9.06 16.13 32.29
N PHE A 459 -8.55 15.72 31.13
CA PHE A 459 -7.28 16.23 30.62
C PHE A 459 -7.33 17.73 30.36
N LEU A 460 -8.38 18.23 29.71
CA LEU A 460 -8.52 19.67 29.38
C LEU A 460 -8.65 20.53 30.63
N GLU A 461 -9.37 20.05 31.67
CA GLU A 461 -9.49 20.73 32.96
C GLU A 461 -8.14 20.80 33.71
N GLN A 462 -7.34 19.75 33.63
CA GLN A 462 -6.03 19.68 34.28
C GLN A 462 -4.95 20.46 33.52
N ASN A 463 -5.13 20.65 32.20
CA ASN A 463 -4.12 21.27 31.32
C ASN A 463 -4.68 22.48 30.55
N PRO A 464 -5.09 23.55 31.23
CA PRO A 464 -5.80 24.70 30.61
C PRO A 464 -4.96 25.42 29.53
N GLN A 465 -3.63 25.43 29.65
CA GLN A 465 -2.77 26.02 28.63
C GLN A 465 -2.76 25.26 27.33
N ILE A 466 -2.64 23.91 27.41
CA ILE A 466 -2.69 23.02 26.23
C ILE A 466 -4.09 23.13 25.59
N ALA A 467 -5.14 23.03 26.41
CA ALA A 467 -6.51 23.17 25.95
C ALA A 467 -6.75 24.48 25.20
N LYS A 468 -6.25 25.59 25.74
CA LYS A 468 -6.32 26.91 25.11
C LYS A 468 -5.59 26.92 23.74
N THR A 469 -4.37 26.42 23.68
CA THR A 469 -3.59 26.33 22.43
C THR A 469 -4.32 25.57 21.34
N ILE A 470 -4.91 24.42 21.66
CA ILE A 470 -5.68 23.61 20.69
C ILE A 470 -6.93 24.37 20.23
N CYS A 471 -7.70 24.94 21.18
CA CYS A 471 -8.90 25.71 20.83
C CYS A 471 -8.59 26.94 19.97
N GLU A 472 -7.51 27.68 20.26
CA GLU A 472 -7.08 28.82 19.45
C GLU A 472 -6.69 28.41 18.04
N LYS A 473 -5.98 27.28 17.86
CA LYS A 473 -5.69 26.72 16.53
C LYS A 473 -6.98 26.39 15.80
N SER A 474 -7.92 25.69 16.46
CA SER A 474 -9.20 25.31 15.85
C SER A 474 -10.04 26.51 15.43
N ILE A 475 -10.02 27.61 16.21
CA ILE A 475 -10.69 28.90 15.84
C ILE A 475 -10.02 29.55 14.63
N LEU A 476 -8.68 29.47 14.54
CA LEU A 476 -7.94 29.94 13.37
C LEU A 476 -8.25 29.09 12.11
N ALA A 477 -8.36 27.78 12.26
CA ALA A 477 -8.77 26.86 11.20
C ALA A 477 -10.18 27.20 10.69
N GLN A 478 -11.16 27.40 11.59
CA GLN A 478 -12.51 27.82 11.23
C GLN A 478 -12.50 29.10 10.39
N ARG A 479 -11.76 30.14 10.83
CA ARG A 479 -11.67 31.41 10.11
C ARG A 479 -11.06 31.25 8.72
N ALA A 480 -10.03 30.40 8.60
CA ALA A 480 -9.40 30.10 7.32
C ALA A 480 -10.34 29.36 6.38
N ARG A 481 -11.07 28.35 6.88
CA ARG A 481 -12.06 27.58 6.13
C ARG A 481 -13.21 28.47 5.66
N GLU A 482 -13.72 29.36 6.51
CA GLU A 482 -14.76 30.33 6.12
C GLU A 482 -14.25 31.31 5.04
N ALA A 483 -13.00 31.78 5.15
CA ALA A 483 -12.39 32.63 4.13
C ALA A 483 -12.23 31.90 2.79
N ALA A 484 -11.76 30.64 2.82
CA ALA A 484 -11.65 29.78 1.64
C ALA A 484 -13.02 29.55 1.00
N ARG A 485 -14.07 29.27 1.80
CA ARG A 485 -15.44 29.10 1.32
C ARG A 485 -15.96 30.36 0.63
N LYS A 486 -15.76 31.54 1.22
CA LYS A 486 -16.14 32.81 0.60
C LYS A 486 -15.40 33.06 -0.71
N ALA A 487 -14.10 32.76 -0.78
CA ALA A 487 -13.32 32.89 -2.01
C ALA A 487 -13.83 31.94 -3.10
N ARG A 488 -14.14 30.69 -2.74
CA ARG A 488 -14.75 29.68 -3.63
C ARG A 488 -16.11 30.15 -4.16
N ASP A 489 -17.00 30.63 -3.28
CA ASP A 489 -18.35 31.08 -3.66
C ASP A 489 -18.30 32.29 -4.59
N LEU A 490 -17.37 33.21 -4.37
CA LEU A 490 -17.13 34.35 -5.26
C LEU A 490 -16.63 33.89 -6.65
N THR A 491 -15.78 32.87 -6.69
CA THR A 491 -15.31 32.27 -7.96
C THR A 491 -16.45 31.56 -8.67
N ARG A 492 -17.27 30.77 -7.97
CA ARG A 492 -18.46 30.10 -8.53
C ARG A 492 -19.50 31.09 -9.07
N ARG A 493 -19.74 32.20 -8.38
CA ARG A 493 -20.69 33.24 -8.86
C ARG A 493 -20.17 33.94 -10.12
N LYS A 494 -18.87 34.18 -10.23
CA LYS A 494 -18.27 34.72 -11.46
C LYS A 494 -18.36 33.71 -12.62
N THR A 495 -18.19 32.41 -12.35
CA THR A 495 -18.27 31.35 -13.35
C THR A 495 -19.70 31.02 -13.75
N ALA A 496 -20.73 31.29 -12.93
CA ALA A 496 -22.13 31.11 -13.28
C ALA A 496 -22.67 32.20 -14.22
N LEU A 497 -22.00 33.35 -14.29
CA LEU A 497 -22.30 34.42 -15.25
C LEU A 497 -21.51 34.30 -16.55
N ASP A 498 -20.31 33.68 -16.51
CA ASP A 498 -19.54 33.23 -17.66
C ASP A 498 -19.74 31.71 -17.78
N THR A 499 -20.52 31.26 -18.72
CA THR A 499 -20.73 29.84 -19.06
C THR A 499 -19.43 29.05 -18.92
N MET A 500 -19.34 28.10 -17.96
CA MET A 500 -18.26 27.12 -17.72
C MET A 500 -16.99 27.32 -18.56
N ALA A 501 -16.32 28.43 -18.43
CA ALA A 501 -15.10 28.69 -19.18
C ALA A 501 -13.97 27.83 -18.60
N LEU A 502 -13.58 26.80 -19.33
CA LEU A 502 -12.38 26.02 -19.07
C LEU A 502 -11.15 26.93 -18.99
N PRO A 503 -10.09 26.55 -18.27
CA PRO A 503 -8.90 27.39 -18.18
C PRO A 503 -8.40 27.77 -19.57
N GLY A 504 -8.18 29.06 -19.86
CA GLY A 504 -7.80 29.52 -21.21
C GLY A 504 -6.52 28.91 -21.75
N LYS A 505 -5.70 28.31 -20.87
CA LYS A 505 -4.49 27.56 -21.27
C LYS A 505 -4.72 26.08 -21.57
N LEU A 506 -5.88 25.51 -21.21
CA LEU A 506 -6.23 24.14 -21.50
C LEU A 506 -6.53 23.97 -22.99
N ALA A 507 -5.79 23.09 -23.66
CA ALA A 507 -6.15 22.58 -24.96
C ALA A 507 -6.98 21.31 -24.79
N ASP A 508 -8.29 21.44 -24.76
CA ASP A 508 -9.22 20.32 -24.51
C ASP A 508 -9.32 19.37 -25.71
N CYS A 509 -9.79 18.16 -25.48
CA CYS A 509 -10.13 17.17 -26.51
C CYS A 509 -11.57 17.34 -26.99
N SER A 510 -11.89 16.77 -28.15
CA SER A 510 -13.22 16.90 -28.76
C SER A 510 -14.21 15.82 -28.31
N ASP A 511 -13.73 14.65 -27.90
CA ASP A 511 -14.56 13.59 -27.31
C ASP A 511 -15.11 14.06 -25.96
N LYS A 512 -16.35 13.69 -25.68
CA LYS A 512 -17.06 14.07 -24.45
C LYS A 512 -17.23 12.89 -23.49
N ASP A 513 -16.94 11.67 -23.95
CA ASP A 513 -16.97 10.50 -23.06
C ASP A 513 -15.67 10.46 -22.25
N PRO A 514 -15.73 10.64 -20.92
CA PRO A 514 -14.54 10.62 -20.07
C PRO A 514 -13.70 9.35 -20.22
N LYS A 515 -14.34 8.21 -20.54
CA LYS A 515 -13.66 6.91 -20.66
C LYS A 515 -12.63 6.89 -21.78
N ASN A 516 -12.85 7.67 -22.84
CA ASN A 516 -11.96 7.77 -23.99
C ASN A 516 -10.93 8.89 -23.85
N CYS A 517 -11.13 9.79 -22.86
CA CYS A 517 -10.36 11.01 -22.73
C CYS A 517 -9.22 10.88 -21.72
N GLU A 518 -8.12 11.53 -22.04
CA GLU A 518 -6.97 11.65 -21.15
C GLU A 518 -6.42 13.07 -21.15
N ILE A 519 -5.83 13.50 -20.02
CA ILE A 519 -5.24 14.82 -19.89
C ILE A 519 -3.76 14.70 -19.52
N TYR A 520 -2.91 15.42 -20.26
CA TYR A 520 -1.50 15.58 -19.94
C TYR A 520 -1.29 16.88 -19.18
N ILE A 521 -0.69 16.79 -18.01
CA ILE A 521 -0.19 17.91 -17.24
C ILE A 521 1.27 18.10 -17.62
N VAL A 522 1.58 19.20 -18.31
CA VAL A 522 2.88 19.39 -18.96
C VAL A 522 3.64 20.55 -18.32
N GLU A 523 4.92 20.37 -18.10
CA GLU A 523 5.79 21.43 -17.58
C GLU A 523 6.08 22.49 -18.65
N GLY A 524 5.73 23.75 -18.32
CA GLY A 524 6.04 24.90 -19.12
C GLY A 524 5.22 25.08 -20.42
N ASP A 525 5.29 26.29 -20.96
CA ASP A 525 4.58 26.65 -22.20
C ASP A 525 5.31 26.08 -23.45
N SER A 526 6.62 25.82 -23.37
CA SER A 526 7.42 25.28 -24.47
C SER A 526 7.05 23.84 -24.77
N ALA A 527 7.21 22.94 -23.79
CA ALA A 527 6.80 21.54 -23.92
C ALA A 527 5.28 21.41 -24.15
N GLY A 528 4.49 22.29 -23.52
CA GLY A 528 3.05 22.41 -23.77
C GLY A 528 2.73 22.76 -25.23
N GLY A 529 3.58 23.52 -25.92
CA GLY A 529 3.45 23.85 -27.36
C GLY A 529 3.69 22.62 -28.24
N SER A 530 4.79 21.90 -28.02
CA SER A 530 5.09 20.63 -28.69
C SER A 530 4.01 19.59 -28.47
N ALA A 531 3.57 19.39 -27.22
CA ALA A 531 2.51 18.44 -26.86
C ALA A 531 1.15 18.80 -27.50
N LYS A 532 0.77 20.07 -27.58
CA LYS A 532 -0.44 20.52 -28.29
C LYS A 532 -0.41 20.21 -29.77
N THR A 533 0.77 20.21 -30.38
CA THR A 533 0.94 19.87 -31.78
C THR A 533 0.94 18.36 -32.01
N ALA A 534 1.60 17.62 -31.11
CA ALA A 534 1.75 16.17 -31.15
C ALA A 534 0.45 15.40 -30.91
N ARG A 535 -0.39 15.85 -29.99
CA ARG A 535 -1.55 15.11 -29.43
C ARG A 535 -2.58 14.65 -30.44
N SER A 536 -3.30 13.59 -30.10
CA SER A 536 -4.61 13.30 -30.69
C SER A 536 -5.65 14.32 -30.19
N ARG A 537 -6.14 15.18 -31.09
CA ARG A 537 -7.16 16.18 -30.72
C ARG A 537 -8.51 15.56 -30.33
N ALA A 538 -8.74 14.33 -30.72
CA ALA A 538 -9.98 13.64 -30.40
C ALA A 538 -10.06 13.30 -28.90
N THR A 539 -9.00 12.71 -28.34
CA THR A 539 -9.02 12.06 -27.02
C THR A 539 -8.05 12.66 -26.01
N GLN A 540 -7.05 13.43 -26.45
CA GLN A 540 -5.98 13.94 -25.57
C GLN A 540 -6.13 15.44 -25.33
N ALA A 541 -6.18 15.84 -24.07
CA ALA A 541 -6.13 17.22 -23.61
C ALA A 541 -4.76 17.58 -23.05
N ILE A 542 -4.34 18.84 -23.19
CA ILE A 542 -3.05 19.35 -22.70
C ILE A 542 -3.30 20.54 -21.77
N LEU A 543 -2.78 20.45 -20.55
CA LEU A 543 -2.76 21.55 -19.58
C LEU A 543 -1.30 21.91 -19.24
N PRO A 544 -0.73 22.95 -19.81
CA PRO A 544 0.60 23.42 -19.43
C PRO A 544 0.56 24.14 -18.09
N LEU A 545 1.54 23.84 -17.22
CA LEU A 545 1.74 24.52 -15.93
C LEU A 545 2.90 25.50 -16.04
N ARG A 546 2.78 26.67 -15.40
CA ARG A 546 3.84 27.67 -15.38
C ARG A 546 4.75 27.49 -14.16
N GLY A 547 5.78 26.64 -14.33
CA GLY A 547 6.76 26.35 -13.30
C GLY A 547 6.22 25.52 -12.13
N LYS A 548 6.95 25.55 -11.02
CA LYS A 548 6.62 24.78 -9.81
C LYS A 548 5.30 25.27 -9.18
N ILE A 549 4.38 24.37 -8.96
CA ILE A 549 3.12 24.69 -8.25
C ILE A 549 3.36 24.92 -6.77
N LEU A 550 2.35 25.48 -6.09
CA LEU A 550 2.39 25.65 -4.65
C LEU A 550 2.54 24.30 -3.94
N ASN A 551 3.50 24.20 -3.03
CA ASN A 551 3.59 23.04 -2.14
C ASN A 551 2.42 23.09 -1.15
N VAL A 552 1.45 22.19 -1.35
CA VAL A 552 0.22 22.15 -0.55
C VAL A 552 0.43 21.59 0.86
N GLU A 553 1.52 20.85 1.09
CA GLU A 553 1.88 20.36 2.42
C GLU A 553 2.16 21.50 3.41
N LYS A 554 2.66 22.63 2.88
CA LYS A 554 3.01 23.86 3.63
C LYS A 554 1.98 24.99 3.52
N ALA A 555 0.85 24.73 2.89
CA ALA A 555 -0.06 25.81 2.52
C ALA A 555 -1.45 25.62 3.12
N ARG A 556 -2.00 26.69 3.65
CA ARG A 556 -3.39 26.72 4.12
C ARG A 556 -4.36 26.68 2.92
N LEU A 557 -5.55 26.16 3.17
CA LEU A 557 -6.59 25.94 2.17
C LEU A 557 -6.97 27.21 1.38
N ASP A 558 -6.98 28.39 2.04
CA ASP A 558 -7.25 29.66 1.38
C ASP A 558 -6.20 30.02 0.31
N LYS A 559 -4.92 29.74 0.57
CA LYS A 559 -3.83 29.93 -0.40
C LYS A 559 -3.90 28.92 -1.54
N ILE A 560 -4.30 27.68 -1.25
CA ILE A 560 -4.48 26.62 -2.23
C ILE A 560 -5.55 27.03 -3.25
N TYR A 561 -6.72 27.46 -2.77
CA TYR A 561 -7.78 27.99 -3.65
C TYR A 561 -7.42 29.31 -4.34
N ALA A 562 -6.48 30.08 -3.82
CA ALA A 562 -5.99 31.31 -4.46
C ALA A 562 -5.02 31.03 -5.62
N ASN A 563 -4.30 29.89 -5.59
CA ASN A 563 -3.30 29.54 -6.61
C ASN A 563 -3.92 29.28 -7.98
N ALA A 564 -3.39 29.94 -9.01
CA ALA A 564 -3.96 29.89 -10.36
C ALA A 564 -3.77 28.51 -11.03
N GLU A 565 -2.64 27.85 -10.82
CA GLU A 565 -2.32 26.55 -11.40
C GLU A 565 -3.20 25.47 -10.80
N ILE A 566 -3.37 25.47 -9.47
CA ILE A 566 -4.24 24.53 -8.77
C ILE A 566 -5.70 24.73 -9.20
N LYS A 567 -6.17 25.99 -9.31
CA LYS A 567 -7.51 26.29 -9.85
C LYS A 567 -7.71 25.71 -11.25
N ALA A 568 -6.69 25.86 -12.10
CA ALA A 568 -6.77 25.36 -13.45
C ALA A 568 -6.92 23.83 -13.48
N MET A 569 -6.18 23.11 -12.63
CA MET A 569 -6.31 21.64 -12.49
C MET A 569 -7.67 21.23 -11.95
N ILE A 570 -8.14 21.84 -10.85
CA ILE A 570 -9.47 21.56 -10.27
C ILE A 570 -10.57 21.73 -11.33
N THR A 571 -10.50 22.82 -12.10
CA THR A 571 -11.48 23.13 -13.15
C THR A 571 -11.35 22.14 -14.33
N ALA A 572 -10.15 21.77 -14.71
CA ALA A 572 -9.90 20.83 -15.80
C ALA A 572 -10.41 19.42 -15.45
N PHE A 573 -10.08 18.91 -14.26
CA PHE A 573 -10.51 17.57 -13.82
C PHE A 573 -12.03 17.51 -13.60
N GLY A 574 -12.63 18.57 -13.06
CA GLY A 574 -14.06 18.66 -12.82
C GLY A 574 -14.56 18.05 -11.53
N THR A 575 -13.72 17.30 -10.82
CA THR A 575 -14.09 16.53 -9.61
C THR A 575 -14.29 17.38 -8.35
N GLY A 576 -13.78 18.62 -8.31
CA GLY A 576 -13.63 19.36 -7.05
C GLY A 576 -12.48 18.80 -6.21
N ILE A 577 -12.35 19.29 -4.97
CA ILE A 577 -11.35 18.82 -3.98
C ILE A 577 -11.98 18.75 -2.59
N HIS A 578 -11.39 17.97 -1.68
CA HIS A 578 -11.86 17.80 -0.30
C HIS A 578 -13.33 17.37 -0.21
N GLU A 579 -14.15 18.08 0.58
CA GLU A 579 -15.59 17.83 0.74
C GLU A 579 -16.41 17.92 -0.57
N ASP A 580 -15.92 18.68 -1.55
CA ASP A 580 -16.59 18.85 -2.84
C ASP A 580 -16.15 17.77 -3.87
N PHE A 581 -15.23 16.87 -3.49
CA PHE A 581 -14.70 15.87 -4.39
C PHE A 581 -15.79 14.86 -4.79
N ASP A 582 -15.95 14.70 -6.09
CA ASP A 582 -16.93 13.78 -6.68
C ASP A 582 -16.31 13.15 -7.92
N ILE A 583 -15.89 11.89 -7.77
CA ILE A 583 -15.21 11.13 -8.83
C ILE A 583 -16.11 10.95 -10.09
N THR A 584 -17.43 10.93 -9.91
CA THR A 584 -18.37 10.77 -11.03
C THR A 584 -18.34 11.94 -12.02
N LYS A 585 -17.77 13.07 -11.61
CA LYS A 585 -17.59 14.26 -12.44
C LYS A 585 -16.25 14.33 -13.15
N LEU A 586 -15.41 13.30 -13.00
CA LEU A 586 -14.10 13.24 -13.64
C LEU A 586 -14.28 13.32 -15.17
N ARG A 587 -13.54 14.25 -15.79
CA ARG A 587 -13.63 14.51 -17.25
C ARG A 587 -12.66 13.68 -18.08
N TYR A 588 -11.66 13.09 -17.47
CA TYR A 588 -10.59 12.34 -18.14
C TYR A 588 -10.29 11.05 -17.40
N ASN A 589 -10.36 9.92 -18.07
CA ASN A 589 -10.08 8.61 -17.48
C ASN A 589 -8.62 8.47 -17.04
N LYS A 590 -7.69 9.17 -17.71
CA LYS A 590 -6.28 9.19 -17.34
C LYS A 590 -5.79 10.61 -17.13
N ILE A 591 -5.12 10.84 -16.01
CA ILE A 591 -4.38 12.06 -15.67
C ILE A 591 -2.90 11.69 -15.76
N ILE A 592 -2.21 12.22 -16.76
CA ILE A 592 -0.83 11.85 -17.07
C ILE A 592 0.08 13.04 -16.74
N LEU A 593 0.98 12.83 -15.79
CA LEU A 593 1.99 13.81 -15.42
C LEU A 593 3.18 13.64 -16.38
N MET A 594 3.46 14.67 -17.17
CA MET A 594 4.51 14.67 -18.18
C MET A 594 5.46 15.84 -17.92
N THR A 595 6.52 15.58 -17.16
CA THR A 595 7.54 16.53 -16.74
C THR A 595 8.88 16.20 -17.40
N ASP A 596 9.80 17.17 -17.41
CA ASP A 596 11.15 16.97 -17.92
C ASP A 596 11.90 15.89 -17.12
N ALA A 597 12.84 15.22 -17.77
CA ALA A 597 13.63 14.13 -17.14
C ALA A 597 14.83 14.68 -16.33
N ASP A 598 14.65 15.82 -15.64
CA ASP A 598 15.63 16.46 -14.80
C ASP A 598 15.15 16.59 -13.35
N VAL A 599 16.01 17.15 -12.49
CA VAL A 599 15.71 17.31 -11.05
C VAL A 599 14.53 18.26 -10.79
N ASP A 600 14.31 19.25 -11.67
CA ASP A 600 13.19 20.18 -11.56
C ASP A 600 11.87 19.51 -11.96
N GLY A 601 11.87 18.71 -13.04
CA GLY A 601 10.72 17.92 -13.46
C GLY A 601 10.33 16.86 -12.41
N ALA A 602 11.30 16.18 -11.80
CA ALA A 602 11.05 15.26 -10.67
C ALA A 602 10.40 15.98 -9.48
N HIS A 603 10.86 17.19 -9.16
CA HIS A 603 10.25 18.00 -8.10
C HIS A 603 8.83 18.46 -8.45
N ILE A 604 8.56 18.85 -9.71
CA ILE A 604 7.21 19.23 -10.16
C ILE A 604 6.26 18.02 -10.07
N SER A 605 6.69 16.83 -10.53
CA SER A 605 5.91 15.60 -10.37
C SER A 605 5.59 15.31 -8.90
N THR A 606 6.56 15.48 -8.00
CA THR A 606 6.36 15.29 -6.56
C THR A 606 5.35 16.30 -5.99
N LEU A 607 5.40 17.58 -6.39
CA LEU A 607 4.42 18.59 -5.98
C LEU A 607 3.01 18.25 -6.47
N LEU A 608 2.88 17.76 -7.71
CA LEU A 608 1.61 17.34 -8.29
C LEU A 608 1.06 16.11 -7.57
N LEU A 609 1.88 15.11 -7.31
CA LEU A 609 1.50 13.93 -6.55
C LEU A 609 1.08 14.29 -5.12
N THR A 610 1.80 15.22 -4.47
CA THR A 610 1.42 15.74 -3.14
C THR A 610 0.03 16.37 -3.18
N PHE A 611 -0.26 17.19 -4.19
CA PHE A 611 -1.57 17.81 -4.35
C PHE A 611 -2.67 16.76 -4.57
N ILE A 612 -2.45 15.78 -5.46
CA ILE A 612 -3.45 14.74 -5.74
C ILE A 612 -3.64 13.84 -4.50
N TYR A 613 -2.55 13.43 -3.86
CA TYR A 613 -2.60 12.59 -2.65
C TYR A 613 -3.39 13.26 -1.51
N ARG A 614 -3.13 14.56 -1.23
CA ARG A 614 -3.76 15.27 -0.11
C ARG A 614 -5.22 15.68 -0.39
N PHE A 615 -5.58 15.97 -1.64
CA PHE A 615 -6.88 16.58 -1.97
C PHE A 615 -7.78 15.76 -2.87
N MET A 616 -7.26 14.75 -3.54
CA MET A 616 -7.97 13.89 -4.50
C MET A 616 -7.48 12.42 -4.46
N PRO A 617 -7.28 11.79 -3.27
CA PRO A 617 -6.66 10.45 -3.17
C PRO A 617 -7.41 9.40 -3.97
N GLU A 618 -8.73 9.52 -4.13
CA GLU A 618 -9.54 8.60 -4.92
C GLU A 618 -9.11 8.50 -6.40
N LEU A 619 -8.49 9.55 -6.96
CA LEU A 619 -7.94 9.49 -8.31
C LEU A 619 -6.79 8.47 -8.42
N ILE A 620 -5.98 8.35 -7.36
CA ILE A 620 -4.88 7.36 -7.30
C ILE A 620 -5.46 5.98 -7.00
N LYS A 621 -6.33 5.86 -5.98
CA LYS A 621 -6.94 4.59 -5.56
C LYS A 621 -7.66 3.89 -6.71
N GLN A 622 -8.38 4.64 -7.54
CA GLN A 622 -9.10 4.11 -8.70
C GLN A 622 -8.22 3.99 -9.96
N GLY A 623 -6.94 4.36 -9.88
CA GLY A 623 -5.95 4.15 -10.93
C GLY A 623 -6.05 5.10 -12.12
N HIS A 624 -6.44 6.34 -11.87
CA HIS A 624 -6.53 7.39 -12.90
C HIS A 624 -5.24 8.18 -13.10
N VAL A 625 -4.23 8.03 -12.23
CA VAL A 625 -3.00 8.86 -12.24
C VAL A 625 -1.82 8.07 -12.79
N PHE A 626 -1.10 8.66 -13.74
CA PHE A 626 0.04 8.06 -14.42
C PHE A 626 1.19 9.05 -14.54
N LEU A 627 2.43 8.53 -14.59
CA LEU A 627 3.63 9.25 -14.97
C LEU A 627 4.00 8.84 -16.40
N ALA A 628 4.20 9.80 -17.29
CA ALA A 628 4.77 9.53 -18.60
C ALA A 628 6.28 9.29 -18.48
N LYS A 629 6.80 8.29 -19.17
CA LYS A 629 8.24 8.00 -19.25
C LYS A 629 8.74 8.36 -20.65
N PRO A 630 9.25 9.59 -20.87
CA PRO A 630 9.88 9.94 -22.14
C PRO A 630 11.24 9.25 -22.26
N PRO A 631 11.78 9.04 -23.50
CA PRO A 631 13.12 8.48 -23.66
C PRO A 631 14.18 9.47 -23.17
N LEU A 632 15.26 8.92 -22.59
CA LEU A 632 16.43 9.68 -22.15
C LEU A 632 17.41 9.92 -23.31
N TYR A 633 17.48 8.99 -24.25
CA TYR A 633 18.42 9.01 -25.34
C TYR A 633 17.76 8.75 -26.68
N LYS A 634 18.29 9.44 -27.71
CA LYS A 634 18.06 9.15 -29.12
C LYS A 634 19.38 8.75 -29.76
N LEU A 635 19.45 7.59 -30.38
CA LEU A 635 20.55 7.10 -31.18
C LEU A 635 20.15 7.15 -32.63
N GLU A 636 20.95 7.84 -33.48
CA GLU A 636 20.78 7.85 -34.92
C GLU A 636 22.01 7.21 -35.60
N LYS A 637 21.76 6.20 -36.43
CA LYS A 637 22.79 5.57 -37.28
C LYS A 637 22.20 5.19 -38.63
N ASN A 638 22.83 5.63 -39.75
CA ASN A 638 22.40 5.29 -41.10
C ASN A 638 20.93 5.63 -41.40
N LYS A 639 20.40 6.72 -40.87
CA LYS A 639 19.00 7.15 -40.94
C LYS A 639 17.99 6.28 -40.18
N LYS A 640 18.44 5.30 -39.41
CA LYS A 640 17.61 4.61 -38.44
C LYS A 640 17.75 5.31 -37.10
N VAL A 641 16.64 5.39 -36.38
CA VAL A 641 16.56 6.02 -35.07
C VAL A 641 16.13 4.95 -34.06
N TRP A 642 16.78 4.95 -32.91
CA TRP A 642 16.41 4.16 -31.71
C TRP A 642 16.28 5.12 -30.56
N TYR A 643 15.38 4.78 -29.66
CA TYR A 643 15.17 5.50 -28.42
C TYR A 643 15.55 4.59 -27.24
N ALA A 644 16.17 5.12 -26.20
CA ALA A 644 16.50 4.39 -25.00
C ALA A 644 15.97 5.14 -23.77
N TYR A 645 15.39 4.41 -22.84
CA TYR A 645 14.75 4.93 -21.65
C TYR A 645 15.60 4.77 -20.39
N SER A 646 16.76 4.08 -20.51
CA SER A 646 17.79 3.96 -19.47
C SER A 646 19.19 3.89 -20.10
N ASP A 647 20.23 3.99 -19.24
CA ASP A 647 21.63 3.85 -19.67
C ASP A 647 21.92 2.41 -20.12
N GLU A 648 21.35 1.42 -19.43
CA GLU A 648 21.47 0.00 -19.73
C GLU A 648 20.85 -0.33 -21.11
N GLU A 649 19.69 0.24 -21.40
CA GLU A 649 19.02 0.07 -22.70
C GLU A 649 19.83 0.71 -23.82
N LEU A 650 20.41 1.90 -23.59
CA LEU A 650 21.34 2.53 -24.54
C LEU A 650 22.55 1.63 -24.81
N ASP A 651 23.15 1.05 -23.77
CA ASP A 651 24.29 0.15 -23.90
C ASP A 651 23.93 -1.16 -24.64
N SER A 652 22.73 -1.69 -24.44
CA SER A 652 22.19 -2.82 -25.17
C SER A 652 22.05 -2.51 -26.66
N ILE A 653 21.39 -1.38 -27.00
CA ILE A 653 21.23 -0.91 -28.39
C ILE A 653 22.61 -0.69 -29.04
N LEU A 654 23.55 -0.09 -28.30
CA LEU A 654 24.91 0.12 -28.82
C LEU A 654 25.67 -1.19 -29.05
N SER A 655 25.39 -2.23 -28.31
CA SER A 655 25.97 -3.56 -28.48
C SER A 655 25.45 -4.23 -29.76
N GLU A 656 24.16 -4.08 -30.07
CA GLU A 656 23.55 -4.59 -31.30
C GLU A 656 23.95 -3.81 -32.56
N VAL A 657 23.91 -2.49 -32.46
CA VAL A 657 24.14 -1.59 -33.61
C VAL A 657 25.63 -1.42 -33.89
N GLY A 658 26.51 -1.70 -32.91
CA GLY A 658 27.95 -1.52 -32.92
C GLY A 658 28.37 -0.10 -32.51
N ARG A 659 29.39 -0.03 -31.64
CA ARG A 659 29.94 1.22 -31.11
C ARG A 659 30.97 1.78 -32.15
N ASP A 660 30.53 2.66 -33.03
CA ASP A 660 31.39 3.33 -34.00
C ASP A 660 31.18 4.85 -34.02
N GLN A 661 32.05 5.55 -34.75
CA GLN A 661 32.01 7.03 -34.86
C GLN A 661 30.78 7.57 -35.62
N ASN A 662 30.00 6.71 -36.25
CA ASN A 662 28.81 7.12 -37.02
C ASN A 662 27.56 7.18 -36.13
N ASN A 663 27.66 6.77 -34.86
CA ASN A 663 26.60 6.86 -33.93
C ASN A 663 26.43 8.31 -33.45
N LYS A 664 25.26 8.88 -33.71
CA LYS A 664 24.86 10.18 -33.16
C LYS A 664 23.94 9.92 -31.96
N ILE A 665 24.49 10.14 -30.78
CA ILE A 665 23.72 9.99 -29.52
C ILE A 665 23.34 11.40 -29.07
N GLN A 666 22.06 11.61 -28.85
CA GLN A 666 21.50 12.82 -28.24
C GLN A 666 20.85 12.42 -26.89
N ARG A 667 21.30 13.05 -25.80
CA ARG A 667 20.61 12.95 -24.50
C ARG A 667 19.58 14.07 -24.43
N TYR A 668 18.32 13.71 -24.16
CA TYR A 668 17.26 14.68 -23.91
C TYR A 668 17.32 15.16 -22.46
N LYS A 669 17.36 16.45 -22.25
CA LYS A 669 17.29 17.08 -20.93
C LYS A 669 15.88 17.56 -20.58
N GLY A 670 15.06 17.81 -21.60
CA GLY A 670 13.68 18.21 -21.41
C GLY A 670 12.81 17.94 -22.63
N LEU A 671 11.52 17.85 -22.40
CA LEU A 671 10.48 17.60 -23.41
C LEU A 671 10.45 18.68 -24.50
N GLY A 672 10.89 19.90 -24.17
CA GLY A 672 11.02 21.01 -25.15
C GLY A 672 12.08 20.83 -26.21
N GLU A 673 13.00 19.87 -26.04
CA GLU A 673 14.01 19.49 -27.02
C GLU A 673 13.48 18.52 -28.09
N MET A 674 12.33 17.90 -27.83
CA MET A 674 11.67 16.98 -28.75
C MET A 674 10.75 17.75 -29.70
N ASP A 675 10.82 17.42 -30.98
CA ASP A 675 9.79 17.88 -31.90
C ASP A 675 8.45 17.13 -31.69
N ALA A 676 7.40 17.62 -32.31
CA ALA A 676 6.06 17.07 -32.08
C ALA A 676 5.91 15.62 -32.57
N GLU A 677 6.64 15.20 -33.59
CA GLU A 677 6.60 13.84 -34.13
C GLU A 677 7.31 12.88 -33.19
N GLN A 678 8.48 13.24 -32.68
CA GLN A 678 9.22 12.46 -31.69
C GLN A 678 8.41 12.30 -30.38
N LEU A 679 7.81 13.39 -29.90
CA LEU A 679 7.01 13.38 -28.69
C LEU A 679 5.76 12.49 -28.85
N TRP A 680 5.15 12.49 -30.03
CA TRP A 680 4.05 11.58 -30.35
C TRP A 680 4.53 10.12 -30.30
N GLU A 681 5.52 9.78 -31.11
CA GLU A 681 5.97 8.39 -31.30
C GLU A 681 6.48 7.73 -30.03
N THR A 682 7.06 8.49 -29.10
CA THR A 682 7.72 7.93 -27.90
C THR A 682 6.91 8.06 -26.61
N THR A 683 6.04 9.11 -26.50
CA THR A 683 5.49 9.49 -25.20
C THR A 683 3.96 9.67 -25.22
N MET A 684 3.36 9.97 -26.39
CA MET A 684 1.93 10.28 -26.42
C MET A 684 1.09 9.29 -27.23
N ASP A 685 1.69 8.52 -28.15
CA ASP A 685 0.98 7.49 -28.90
C ASP A 685 0.51 6.38 -27.94
N PRO A 686 -0.80 6.12 -27.80
CA PRO A 686 -1.33 5.09 -26.93
C PRO A 686 -0.78 3.69 -27.16
N GLU A 687 -0.32 3.38 -28.39
CA GLU A 687 0.20 2.07 -28.77
C GLU A 687 1.70 1.87 -28.44
N ARG A 688 2.44 2.96 -28.22
CA ARG A 688 3.92 2.91 -28.10
C ARG A 688 4.46 3.51 -26.79
N ARG A 689 3.69 4.38 -26.17
CA ARG A 689 4.13 5.12 -24.97
C ARG A 689 4.26 4.22 -23.75
N ILE A 690 5.17 4.57 -22.85
CA ILE A 690 5.31 3.95 -21.55
C ILE A 690 4.67 4.85 -20.50
N LEU A 691 3.68 4.32 -19.78
CA LEU A 691 3.01 4.98 -18.65
C LEU A 691 3.21 4.19 -17.38
N LEU A 692 3.76 4.83 -16.36
CA LEU A 692 3.88 4.27 -15.02
C LEU A 692 2.63 4.64 -14.23
N ARG A 693 1.83 3.66 -13.83
CA ARG A 693 0.66 3.87 -12.99
C ARG A 693 1.09 4.21 -11.57
N VAL A 694 0.52 5.26 -11.01
CA VAL A 694 0.72 5.59 -9.59
C VAL A 694 -0.18 4.69 -8.75
N ASN A 695 0.43 3.89 -7.89
CA ASN A 695 -0.29 2.97 -7.02
C ASN A 695 -0.47 3.58 -5.63
N TYR A 696 -1.58 3.24 -4.99
CA TYR A 696 -1.90 3.59 -3.61
C TYR A 696 -2.07 2.31 -2.80
N ASP A 697 -1.24 2.16 -1.79
CA ASP A 697 -1.35 1.04 -0.88
C ASP A 697 -2.08 1.50 0.39
N GLU A 698 -3.33 1.09 0.54
CA GLU A 698 -4.18 1.43 1.69
C GLU A 698 -3.69 0.80 3.00
N GLU A 699 -2.96 -0.33 2.90
CA GLU A 699 -2.45 -1.03 4.08
C GLU A 699 -1.27 -0.30 4.71
N THR A 700 -0.57 0.56 3.95
CA THR A 700 0.57 1.35 4.41
C THR A 700 0.33 2.86 4.36
N GLU A 701 -0.92 3.30 4.46
CA GLU A 701 -1.31 4.73 4.39
C GLU A 701 -0.58 5.60 5.41
N SER A 702 -0.34 5.08 6.61
CA SER A 702 0.42 5.77 7.65
C SER A 702 1.86 6.10 7.24
N GLU A 703 2.52 5.17 6.55
CA GLU A 703 3.88 5.36 6.04
C GLU A 703 3.92 6.31 4.83
N LEU A 704 2.86 6.32 4.00
CA LEU A 704 2.72 7.29 2.92
C LEU A 704 2.61 8.71 3.50
N ASP A 705 1.82 8.91 4.56
CA ASP A 705 1.71 10.21 5.25
C ASP A 705 3.07 10.68 5.78
N VAL A 706 3.82 9.80 6.46
CA VAL A 706 5.19 10.10 6.94
C VAL A 706 6.11 10.47 5.79
N THR A 707 6.05 9.74 4.68
CA THR A 707 6.90 9.98 3.51
C THR A 707 6.63 11.35 2.89
N PHE A 708 5.36 11.69 2.61
CA PHE A 708 5.01 12.99 2.06
C PHE A 708 5.35 14.13 3.03
N THR A 709 5.08 13.95 4.33
CA THR A 709 5.41 14.97 5.33
C THR A 709 6.93 15.15 5.48
N THR A 710 7.72 14.09 5.42
CA THR A 710 9.19 14.15 5.49
C THR A 710 9.77 14.85 4.27
N LEU A 711 9.33 14.48 3.06
CA LEU A 711 9.87 15.03 1.81
C LEU A 711 9.38 16.45 1.54
N MET A 712 8.11 16.75 1.83
CA MET A 712 7.45 17.97 1.41
C MET A 712 7.13 18.94 2.58
N GLY A 713 7.25 18.50 3.84
CA GLY A 713 7.00 19.29 5.03
C GLY A 713 8.04 20.38 5.30
N ASP A 714 7.83 21.17 6.36
CA ASP A 714 8.66 22.32 6.71
C ASP A 714 10.00 21.93 7.34
N LYS A 715 10.06 20.83 8.11
CA LYS A 715 11.27 20.39 8.79
C LYS A 715 12.32 19.88 7.79
N VAL A 716 13.54 20.43 7.91
CA VAL A 716 14.67 20.07 7.02
C VAL A 716 15.39 18.84 7.53
N GLU A 717 15.54 18.68 8.84
CA GLU A 717 16.34 17.63 9.46
C GLU A 717 15.84 16.21 9.13
N PRO A 718 14.53 15.88 9.25
CA PRO A 718 14.03 14.56 8.86
C PRO A 718 14.26 14.24 7.37
N ARG A 719 14.21 15.27 6.50
CA ARG A 719 14.49 15.12 5.07
C ARG A 719 15.97 14.85 4.82
N ARG A 720 16.84 15.53 5.55
CA ARG A 720 18.28 15.28 5.47
C ARG A 720 18.63 13.88 5.95
N GLU A 721 18.09 13.44 7.09
CA GLU A 721 18.25 12.07 7.58
C GLU A 721 17.78 11.05 6.54
N PHE A 722 16.61 11.27 5.90
CA PHE A 722 16.10 10.42 4.83
C PHE A 722 17.07 10.32 3.66
N ILE A 723 17.64 11.45 3.20
CA ILE A 723 18.63 11.48 2.11
C ILE A 723 19.88 10.72 2.51
N GLU A 724 20.42 10.95 3.73
CA GLU A 724 21.63 10.28 4.22
C GLU A 724 21.43 8.76 4.34
N GLU A 725 20.28 8.32 4.85
CA GLU A 725 19.93 6.89 5.00
C GLU A 725 19.78 6.17 3.65
N ASN A 726 19.29 6.87 2.63
CA ASN A 726 19.00 6.30 1.32
C ASN A 726 20.07 6.60 0.24
N ALA A 727 21.09 7.39 0.56
CA ALA A 727 22.12 7.81 -0.39
C ALA A 727 22.87 6.63 -1.03
N GLN A 728 23.07 5.54 -0.29
CA GLN A 728 23.75 4.33 -0.77
C GLN A 728 22.97 3.58 -1.87
N PHE A 729 21.66 3.81 -1.98
CA PHE A 729 20.79 3.16 -2.97
C PHE A 729 20.65 3.97 -4.26
N VAL A 730 21.16 5.21 -4.29
CA VAL A 730 21.07 6.06 -5.48
C VAL A 730 22.12 5.60 -6.49
N LYS A 731 21.66 5.06 -7.63
CA LYS A 731 22.52 4.57 -8.71
C LYS A 731 22.83 5.66 -9.75
N ASN A 732 21.92 6.59 -9.99
CA ASN A 732 22.02 7.62 -11.01
C ASN A 732 22.01 9.01 -10.38
N LEU A 733 23.18 9.56 -10.10
CA LEU A 733 23.34 10.97 -9.74
C LEU A 733 23.59 11.76 -11.03
N ASP A 734 22.71 12.70 -11.35
CA ASP A 734 22.96 13.68 -12.41
C ASP A 734 23.92 14.74 -11.87
N ILE A 735 25.25 14.46 -11.99
CA ILE A 735 26.34 15.33 -11.52
C ILE A 735 26.86 16.14 -12.70
#